data_4f5b4a64339dfe5442de074670315630
#
_entry.id   4f5b4a64339dfe5442de074670315630
#
_cell.length_a   1.000
_cell.length_b   1.000
_cell.length_c   1.000
_cell.angle_alpha   90.00
_cell.angle_beta   90.00
_cell.angle_gamma   90.00
#
_symmetry.space_group_name_H-M   'P 1'
#
loop_
_entity.id
_entity.type
_entity.pdbx_description
1 polymer ?
#
loop_
_entity_poly.entity_id
_entity_poly.type
_entity_poly.pdbx_seq_one_letter_code
_entity_poly.pdbx_strand_id
1 'polypeptide(L)'
;MAILDELVTQIENPDLRARIATEVEKLAKQKKFGLVFEEHLPECTPLWDIPVKAGRKAALKTGHVNDFYTVLKIEDGVATCLNKDKSATAEFPVEELVCVAEFGEPIYPYLKPIDTVCNAPDSDLWHTLIEADNYHALQLLEYLYAGKVDCIYIDPPYNKEDSKDWKYNCNYVDKNDTFRHSKWLSMMQKRLRLAKGLLNPNDSVLIVTIDDTEYLHLGCLLEEVFPEAKITMVSSVINPAGKAKKGGVDFSRTDEYIYFLQFGNSVVLPEVRDVSKTPIAWETFRRHSLANGRGKHGVGACGPNQFYAIYVDNKTKKIVEFGEPLPEDMSRFSVKQIEGCTAVFPVRDNGVEMNWAAPPWTAKKLYEGGYLRVGNATMDKPQQYTIKYLTKGVIKDVEQGKVTIEGIDDEGYIIGYYEAGRAKVPTTAWSKIAHNATSYGTDILNKIFTDERFNYPKSLYAVRDCLTLFLANKPNSLIVDFFAGSGTTLHAANLLNAEDGGQRRCIMVTNNEVSESEAKSLTKRGYQAGDKEWEQLGIAQYVTWPRTVCSVLGCDVKGKPLAGDYGVEAEDYVIDEESAIVSKTTGKPLKTTVYKKTVKQLYPSLAQMKKADGFKANAAFFKLGFLDKNAVALGRQFKELLPVLWLKAGAHGPCPSLEEAAEVPAMLVLPENHFAVLTDESQYEAFAAQVNGEDSITTVYIVTDSEPGYREMISGLHAEDTYQLYRDYLDNFRINHGGR
;
A
#
# COMPACT_ATOMS: atom_id res chain seq x y z
N MET A 1 -29.89 -9.86 18.44
CA MET A 1 -29.31 -11.14 18.00
C MET A 1 -30.40 -12.19 17.89
N ALA A 2 -31.11 -12.55 18.95
CA ALA A 2 -32.17 -13.58 18.91
C ALA A 2 -33.23 -13.38 17.80
N ILE A 3 -33.69 -12.16 17.55
CA ILE A 3 -34.68 -11.85 16.49
C ILE A 3 -34.08 -12.05 15.09
N LEU A 4 -32.79 -11.68 14.88
CA LEU A 4 -32.10 -11.86 13.60
C LEU A 4 -31.88 -13.36 13.29
N ASP A 5 -31.49 -14.13 14.30
CA ASP A 5 -31.33 -15.59 14.16
C ASP A 5 -32.69 -16.27 13.83
N GLU A 6 -33.76 -15.82 14.46
CA GLU A 6 -35.12 -16.29 14.16
C GLU A 6 -35.55 -15.95 12.72
N LEU A 7 -35.30 -14.73 12.26
CA LEU A 7 -35.57 -14.31 10.87
C LEU A 7 -34.75 -15.11 9.84
N VAL A 8 -33.47 -15.37 10.15
CA VAL A 8 -32.61 -16.20 9.29
C VAL A 8 -33.16 -17.64 9.16
N THR A 9 -33.72 -18.20 10.24
CA THR A 9 -34.31 -19.57 10.17
C THR A 9 -35.56 -19.63 9.32
N GLN A 10 -36.28 -18.53 9.10
CA GLN A 10 -37.49 -18.44 8.27
C GLN A 10 -37.21 -18.41 6.76
N ILE A 11 -35.96 -18.29 6.34
CA ILE A 11 -35.56 -18.30 4.92
C ILE A 11 -35.66 -19.71 4.38
N GLU A 12 -36.56 -19.94 3.42
CA GLU A 12 -36.84 -21.28 2.85
C GLU A 12 -35.67 -21.82 2.02
N ASN A 13 -34.95 -20.93 1.26
CA ASN A 13 -33.82 -21.35 0.42
C ASN A 13 -32.56 -21.64 1.29
N PRO A 14 -32.07 -22.91 1.29
CA PRO A 14 -30.96 -23.32 2.16
C PRO A 14 -29.64 -22.57 1.88
N ASP A 15 -29.32 -22.30 0.62
CA ASP A 15 -28.08 -21.63 0.23
C ASP A 15 -28.14 -20.16 0.61
N LEU A 16 -29.26 -19.49 0.41
CA LEU A 16 -29.48 -18.11 0.81
C LEU A 16 -29.44 -17.99 2.34
N ARG A 17 -30.07 -18.93 3.05
CA ARG A 17 -30.04 -19.00 4.52
C ARG A 17 -28.61 -19.12 5.04
N ALA A 18 -27.81 -20.03 4.49
CA ALA A 18 -26.41 -20.23 4.91
C ALA A 18 -25.56 -18.98 4.66
N ARG A 19 -25.72 -18.32 3.51
CA ARG A 19 -25.02 -17.08 3.19
C ARG A 19 -25.40 -15.94 4.12
N ILE A 20 -26.70 -15.74 4.37
CA ILE A 20 -27.16 -14.68 5.29
C ILE A 20 -26.74 -14.99 6.72
N ALA A 21 -26.82 -16.24 7.18
CA ALA A 21 -26.34 -16.64 8.51
C ALA A 21 -24.85 -16.32 8.69
N THR A 22 -24.02 -16.59 7.67
CA THR A 22 -22.59 -16.26 7.68
C THR A 22 -22.35 -14.75 7.79
N GLU A 23 -23.12 -13.94 7.05
CA GLU A 23 -22.98 -12.47 7.12
C GLU A 23 -23.49 -11.92 8.46
N VAL A 24 -24.58 -12.43 9.00
CA VAL A 24 -25.09 -12.08 10.34
C VAL A 24 -24.06 -12.44 11.42
N GLU A 25 -23.41 -13.59 11.31
CA GLU A 25 -22.34 -14.00 12.24
C GLU A 25 -21.11 -13.09 12.13
N LYS A 26 -20.72 -12.68 10.92
CA LYS A 26 -19.66 -11.68 10.69
C LYS A 26 -20.03 -10.34 11.34
N LEU A 27 -21.23 -9.84 11.07
CA LEU A 27 -21.74 -8.59 11.69
C LEU A 27 -21.81 -8.67 13.22
N ALA A 28 -22.16 -9.83 13.77
CA ALA A 28 -22.22 -10.07 15.22
C ALA A 28 -20.83 -10.10 15.86
N LYS A 29 -19.81 -10.54 15.12
CA LYS A 29 -18.40 -10.58 15.56
C LYS A 29 -17.69 -9.26 15.36
N GLN A 30 -18.28 -8.28 14.66
CA GLN A 30 -17.70 -6.95 14.53
C GLN A 30 -17.54 -6.31 15.89
N LYS A 31 -16.32 -5.91 16.22
CA LYS A 31 -16.04 -5.15 17.42
C LYS A 31 -16.78 -3.81 17.34
N LYS A 32 -17.63 -3.53 18.31
CA LYS A 32 -18.23 -2.20 18.46
C LYS A 32 -17.23 -1.31 19.18
N PHE A 33 -16.52 -0.51 18.40
CA PHE A 33 -15.65 0.56 18.88
C PHE A 33 -16.22 1.90 18.41
N GLY A 34 -16.32 2.86 19.31
CA GLY A 34 -16.75 4.21 18.98
C GLY A 34 -15.70 5.19 19.47
N LEU A 35 -15.08 5.92 18.55
CA LEU A 35 -14.16 7.00 18.85
C LEU A 35 -14.95 8.31 18.95
N VAL A 36 -14.84 9.00 20.08
CA VAL A 36 -15.49 10.29 20.30
C VAL A 36 -14.41 11.36 20.40
N PHE A 37 -14.48 12.34 19.50
CA PHE A 37 -13.63 13.53 19.51
C PHE A 37 -14.44 14.74 19.00
N GLU A 38 -13.94 15.94 19.24
CA GLU A 38 -14.60 17.15 18.76
C GLU A 38 -14.47 17.28 17.25
N GLU A 39 -15.61 17.33 16.55
CA GLU A 39 -15.62 17.53 15.09
C GLU A 39 -15.38 18.98 14.74
N HIS A 40 -14.46 19.23 13.83
CA HIS A 40 -14.21 20.54 13.27
C HIS A 40 -14.67 20.58 11.83
N LEU A 41 -15.47 21.60 11.49
CA LEU A 41 -15.90 21.81 10.12
C LEU A 41 -14.68 22.18 9.24
N PRO A 42 -14.62 21.65 8.01
CA PRO A 42 -13.61 22.05 7.06
C PRO A 42 -13.73 23.52 6.71
N GLU A 43 -12.64 24.08 6.22
CA GLU A 43 -12.59 25.42 5.67
C GLU A 43 -13.37 25.53 4.37
N CYS A 44 -13.77 26.75 3.99
CA CYS A 44 -14.32 27.04 2.67
C CYS A 44 -13.30 26.69 1.59
N THR A 45 -13.79 26.24 0.44
CA THR A 45 -12.96 25.91 -0.72
C THR A 45 -12.84 27.09 -1.66
N PRO A 46 -11.63 27.60 -1.97
CA PRO A 46 -11.44 28.62 -2.98
C PRO A 46 -11.64 28.03 -4.39
N LEU A 47 -12.45 28.72 -5.21
CA LEU A 47 -12.83 28.32 -6.57
C LEU A 47 -12.16 29.26 -7.57
N TRP A 48 -10.88 29.03 -7.86
CA TRP A 48 -10.03 29.91 -8.67
C TRP A 48 -10.50 30.09 -10.10
N ASP A 49 -11.14 29.07 -10.70
CA ASP A 49 -11.61 29.14 -12.09
C ASP A 49 -13.00 29.73 -12.24
N ILE A 50 -13.66 30.05 -11.13
CA ILE A 50 -14.99 30.61 -11.13
C ILE A 50 -14.94 32.14 -10.98
N PRO A 51 -15.45 32.91 -11.96
CA PRO A 51 -15.42 34.36 -11.89
C PRO A 51 -16.29 34.92 -10.76
N VAL A 52 -15.76 35.91 -10.04
CA VAL A 52 -16.51 36.65 -9.02
C VAL A 52 -17.68 37.38 -9.67
N LYS A 53 -18.90 37.10 -9.21
CA LYS A 53 -20.16 37.72 -9.71
C LYS A 53 -21.09 38.06 -8.56
N ALA A 54 -22.00 39.02 -8.79
CA ALA A 54 -23.05 39.32 -7.83
C ALA A 54 -23.85 38.05 -7.44
N GLY A 55 -24.14 37.91 -6.15
CA GLY A 55 -24.82 36.78 -5.57
C GLY A 55 -23.89 35.61 -5.17
N ARG A 56 -22.60 35.63 -5.52
CA ARG A 56 -21.63 34.60 -5.12
C ARG A 56 -20.94 34.98 -3.82
N LYS A 57 -20.45 33.95 -3.12
CA LYS A 57 -19.55 34.10 -1.98
C LYS A 57 -18.12 34.27 -2.47
N ALA A 58 -17.39 35.20 -1.87
CA ALA A 58 -15.99 35.44 -2.19
C ALA A 58 -15.19 35.76 -0.93
N ALA A 59 -13.91 35.36 -0.90
CA ALA A 59 -12.98 35.73 0.15
C ALA A 59 -11.80 36.51 -0.43
N LEU A 60 -11.07 37.22 0.42
CA LEU A 60 -9.81 37.85 0.03
C LEU A 60 -8.74 36.78 -0.24
N LYS A 61 -8.02 36.91 -1.34
CA LYS A 61 -6.91 36.00 -1.70
C LYS A 61 -5.78 35.94 -0.66
N THR A 62 -5.59 37.05 0.08
CA THR A 62 -4.57 37.19 1.13
C THR A 62 -5.09 36.91 2.53
N GLY A 63 -6.40 36.62 2.70
CA GLY A 63 -7.06 36.36 3.98
C GLY A 63 -7.35 34.90 4.23
N HIS A 64 -8.02 34.61 5.35
CA HIS A 64 -8.56 33.29 5.60
C HIS A 64 -9.82 33.07 4.76
N VAL A 65 -9.86 31.99 3.97
CA VAL A 65 -11.00 31.66 3.09
C VAL A 65 -12.33 31.48 3.85
N ASN A 66 -12.29 31.25 5.17
CA ASN A 66 -13.46 31.17 6.03
C ASN A 66 -14.09 32.54 6.35
N ASP A 67 -13.33 33.62 6.14
CA ASP A 67 -13.81 35.02 6.29
C ASP A 67 -14.37 35.52 4.95
N PHE A 68 -15.41 34.86 4.49
CA PHE A 68 -16.00 35.17 3.20
C PHE A 68 -17.10 36.25 3.29
N TYR A 69 -17.36 36.83 2.15
CA TYR A 69 -18.37 37.85 1.90
C TYR A 69 -19.36 37.38 0.85
N THR A 70 -20.58 37.93 0.85
CA THR A 70 -21.51 37.78 -0.27
C THR A 70 -21.38 38.99 -1.17
N VAL A 71 -21.04 38.79 -2.44
CA VAL A 71 -20.94 39.89 -3.44
C VAL A 71 -22.35 40.40 -3.78
N LEU A 72 -22.62 41.66 -3.50
CA LEU A 72 -23.93 42.30 -3.78
C LEU A 72 -23.97 42.85 -5.20
N LYS A 73 -22.94 43.60 -5.62
CA LYS A 73 -22.80 44.19 -6.94
C LYS A 73 -21.34 44.38 -7.31
N ILE A 74 -21.09 44.53 -8.60
CA ILE A 74 -19.75 44.86 -9.13
C ILE A 74 -19.92 46.03 -10.06
N GLU A 75 -19.18 47.11 -9.82
CA GLU A 75 -19.16 48.34 -10.63
C GLU A 75 -17.72 48.78 -10.80
N ASP A 76 -17.31 49.11 -12.02
CA ASP A 76 -15.96 49.58 -12.37
C ASP A 76 -14.78 48.74 -11.79
N GLY A 77 -14.94 47.40 -11.72
CA GLY A 77 -13.92 46.49 -11.18
C GLY A 77 -13.86 46.41 -9.66
N VAL A 78 -14.79 47.08 -8.95
CA VAL A 78 -14.92 47.02 -7.48
C VAL A 78 -16.19 46.25 -7.11
N ALA A 79 -16.05 45.31 -6.22
CA ALA A 79 -17.13 44.50 -5.66
C ALA A 79 -17.58 45.08 -4.32
N THR A 80 -18.88 45.43 -4.20
CA THR A 80 -19.50 45.72 -2.91
C THR A 80 -19.94 44.41 -2.28
N CYS A 81 -19.39 44.09 -1.13
CA CYS A 81 -19.50 42.80 -0.46
C CYS A 81 -20.16 42.94 0.92
N LEU A 82 -21.03 42.00 1.25
CA LEU A 82 -21.69 41.90 2.56
C LEU A 82 -20.93 40.85 3.38
N ASN A 83 -20.54 41.17 4.60
CA ASN A 83 -19.86 40.25 5.49
C ASN A 83 -20.74 39.04 5.88
N LYS A 84 -20.14 37.99 6.39
CA LYS A 84 -20.80 36.72 6.77
C LYS A 84 -21.97 36.95 7.72
N ASP A 85 -21.83 37.83 8.70
CA ASP A 85 -22.83 38.14 9.72
C ASP A 85 -23.92 39.10 9.22
N LYS A 86 -23.84 39.55 7.96
CA LYS A 86 -24.76 40.48 7.31
C LYS A 86 -24.90 41.84 8.05
N SER A 87 -23.89 42.22 8.81
CA SER A 87 -23.90 43.43 9.64
C SER A 87 -23.27 44.65 8.98
N ALA A 88 -22.34 44.43 8.01
CA ALA A 88 -21.60 45.49 7.37
C ALA A 88 -21.30 45.16 5.89
N THR A 89 -21.15 46.23 5.08
CA THR A 89 -20.64 46.10 3.72
C THR A 89 -19.23 46.64 3.62
N ALA A 90 -18.42 46.03 2.75
CA ALA A 90 -17.05 46.44 2.43
C ALA A 90 -16.88 46.43 0.89
N GLU A 91 -15.94 47.21 0.40
CA GLU A 91 -15.63 47.30 -1.03
C GLU A 91 -14.22 46.74 -1.25
N PHE A 92 -14.09 45.91 -2.25
CA PHE A 92 -12.80 45.26 -2.61
C PHE A 92 -12.63 45.26 -4.14
N PRO A 93 -11.41 45.49 -4.66
CA PRO A 93 -11.11 45.19 -6.05
C PRO A 93 -11.43 43.73 -6.38
N VAL A 94 -12.09 43.47 -7.51
CA VAL A 94 -12.46 42.10 -7.92
C VAL A 94 -11.23 41.20 -8.05
N GLU A 95 -10.08 41.77 -8.45
CA GLU A 95 -8.80 41.05 -8.58
C GLU A 95 -8.24 40.56 -7.27
N GLU A 96 -8.62 41.10 -6.12
CA GLU A 96 -8.22 40.67 -4.80
C GLU A 96 -9.12 39.55 -4.21
N LEU A 97 -10.23 39.24 -4.90
CA LEU A 97 -11.21 38.29 -4.46
C LEU A 97 -11.10 36.97 -5.20
N VAL A 98 -11.41 35.88 -4.48
CA VAL A 98 -11.61 34.52 -5.04
C VAL A 98 -12.99 34.03 -4.61
N CYS A 99 -13.74 33.41 -5.53
CA CYS A 99 -14.98 32.73 -5.18
C CYS A 99 -14.73 31.62 -4.19
N VAL A 100 -15.65 31.38 -3.25
CA VAL A 100 -15.56 30.28 -2.29
C VAL A 100 -16.87 29.49 -2.25
N ALA A 101 -16.73 28.16 -2.01
CA ALA A 101 -17.82 27.29 -1.64
C ALA A 101 -17.69 26.93 -0.15
N GLU A 102 -18.80 27.01 0.59
CA GLU A 102 -18.84 26.47 1.95
C GLU A 102 -18.86 24.95 1.89
N PHE A 103 -18.36 24.32 2.97
CA PHE A 103 -18.44 22.87 3.11
C PHE A 103 -19.90 22.38 2.99
N GLY A 104 -20.10 21.38 2.11
CA GLY A 104 -21.44 20.83 1.81
C GLY A 104 -22.17 21.54 0.65
N GLU A 105 -21.62 22.59 0.06
CA GLU A 105 -22.14 23.12 -1.20
C GLU A 105 -21.69 22.27 -2.38
N PRO A 106 -22.58 22.03 -3.40
CA PRO A 106 -22.21 21.26 -4.58
C PRO A 106 -21.14 21.98 -5.39
N ILE A 107 -20.05 21.27 -5.64
CA ILE A 107 -18.95 21.70 -6.52
C ILE A 107 -18.82 20.70 -7.67
N TYR A 108 -18.42 21.17 -8.84
CA TYR A 108 -18.33 20.35 -10.06
C TYR A 108 -16.88 20.29 -10.53
N PRO A 109 -16.07 19.32 -10.01
CA PRO A 109 -14.64 19.26 -10.27
C PRO A 109 -14.36 18.81 -11.70
N TYR A 110 -13.37 19.42 -12.34
CA TYR A 110 -12.81 18.98 -13.61
C TYR A 110 -11.29 18.93 -13.55
N LEU A 111 -10.66 18.37 -14.57
CA LEU A 111 -9.22 18.24 -14.64
C LEU A 111 -8.66 19.10 -15.78
N LYS A 112 -7.89 20.11 -15.43
CA LYS A 112 -7.17 20.95 -16.38
C LYS A 112 -5.81 20.33 -16.67
N PRO A 113 -5.49 19.95 -17.93
CA PRO A 113 -4.17 19.45 -18.28
C PRO A 113 -3.09 20.50 -18.04
N ILE A 114 -1.98 20.10 -17.42
CA ILE A 114 -0.81 20.95 -17.13
C ILE A 114 0.38 20.51 -17.97
N ASP A 115 0.73 19.21 -17.90
CA ASP A 115 1.91 18.66 -18.58
C ASP A 115 1.78 17.15 -18.76
N THR A 116 2.63 16.57 -19.61
CA THR A 116 2.71 15.11 -19.82
C THR A 116 4.15 14.67 -20.00
N VAL A 117 4.46 13.45 -19.60
CA VAL A 117 5.70 12.75 -19.95
C VAL A 117 5.34 11.42 -20.61
N CYS A 118 5.92 11.15 -21.78
CA CYS A 118 5.71 9.93 -22.53
C CYS A 118 7.08 9.30 -22.84
N ASN A 119 7.37 8.15 -22.23
CA ASN A 119 8.58 7.35 -22.46
C ASN A 119 8.25 5.94 -22.98
N ALA A 120 6.98 5.66 -23.23
CA ALA A 120 6.48 4.42 -23.79
C ALA A 120 5.23 4.72 -24.64
N PRO A 121 5.39 5.29 -25.85
CA PRO A 121 4.25 5.73 -26.68
C PRO A 121 3.34 4.57 -27.11
N ASP A 122 3.85 3.35 -27.18
CA ASP A 122 3.08 2.15 -27.55
C ASP A 122 2.45 1.45 -26.33
N SER A 123 2.51 2.07 -25.14
CA SER A 123 1.98 1.51 -23.89
C SER A 123 0.72 2.23 -23.45
N ASP A 124 -0.30 1.46 -23.06
CA ASP A 124 -1.52 1.98 -22.43
C ASP A 124 -1.34 2.38 -20.96
N LEU A 125 -0.12 2.22 -20.41
CA LEU A 125 0.16 2.59 -19.03
C LEU A 125 0.35 4.10 -18.90
N TRP A 126 -0.67 4.77 -18.38
CA TRP A 126 -0.64 6.19 -18.03
C TRP A 126 -0.88 6.37 -16.53
N HIS A 127 0.13 6.86 -15.84
CA HIS A 127 -0.03 7.34 -14.46
C HIS A 127 -0.65 8.74 -14.46
N THR A 128 -1.22 9.13 -13.32
CA THR A 128 -1.87 10.42 -13.18
C THR A 128 -1.37 11.14 -11.93
N LEU A 129 -1.01 12.42 -12.07
CA LEU A 129 -0.83 13.34 -10.95
C LEU A 129 -1.95 14.40 -10.99
N ILE A 130 -2.60 14.64 -9.86
CA ILE A 130 -3.62 15.67 -9.68
C ILE A 130 -3.16 16.66 -8.62
N GLU A 131 -2.94 17.91 -9.03
CA GLU A 131 -2.75 19.05 -8.13
C GLU A 131 -4.12 19.47 -7.55
N ALA A 132 -4.34 19.20 -6.28
CA ALA A 132 -5.62 19.48 -5.61
C ALA A 132 -5.53 19.41 -4.09
N ASP A 133 -6.50 20.01 -3.38
CA ASP A 133 -6.88 19.50 -2.05
C ASP A 133 -7.42 18.09 -2.20
N ASN A 134 -6.88 17.17 -1.39
CA ASN A 134 -7.18 15.75 -1.53
C ASN A 134 -8.63 15.37 -1.17
N TYR A 135 -9.34 16.18 -0.38
CA TYR A 135 -10.76 15.93 -0.10
C TYR A 135 -11.60 16.06 -1.38
N HIS A 136 -11.37 17.11 -2.17
CA HIS A 136 -12.08 17.33 -3.42
C HIS A 136 -11.64 16.37 -4.53
N ALA A 137 -10.35 16.06 -4.57
CA ALA A 137 -9.85 15.03 -5.48
C ALA A 137 -10.46 13.66 -5.18
N LEU A 138 -10.60 13.28 -3.91
CA LEU A 138 -11.26 12.03 -3.51
C LEU A 138 -12.73 11.97 -3.93
N GLN A 139 -13.47 13.10 -3.89
CA GLN A 139 -14.84 13.17 -4.40
C GLN A 139 -14.89 12.91 -5.92
N LEU A 140 -13.96 13.48 -6.69
CA LEU A 140 -13.83 13.18 -8.10
C LEU A 140 -13.45 11.72 -8.34
N LEU A 141 -12.47 11.20 -7.60
CA LEU A 141 -12.02 9.82 -7.72
C LEU A 141 -13.14 8.83 -7.34
N GLU A 142 -14.01 9.14 -6.38
CA GLU A 142 -15.17 8.29 -6.05
C GLU A 142 -16.13 8.19 -7.26
N TYR A 143 -16.37 9.29 -7.96
CA TYR A 143 -17.14 9.26 -9.23
C TYR A 143 -16.47 8.38 -10.30
N LEU A 144 -15.14 8.38 -10.38
CA LEU A 144 -14.38 7.66 -11.41
C LEU A 144 -14.17 6.17 -11.07
N TYR A 145 -13.83 5.88 -9.82
CA TYR A 145 -13.24 4.60 -9.42
C TYR A 145 -13.87 3.96 -8.18
N ALA A 146 -15.14 4.25 -7.88
CA ALA A 146 -15.84 3.60 -6.76
C ALA A 146 -15.72 2.07 -6.82
N GLY A 147 -15.18 1.46 -5.78
CA GLY A 147 -15.02 0.00 -5.67
C GLY A 147 -14.00 -0.63 -6.62
N LYS A 148 -13.16 0.16 -7.30
CA LYS A 148 -12.20 -0.31 -8.32
C LYS A 148 -10.73 -0.26 -7.90
N VAL A 149 -10.40 0.40 -6.77
CA VAL A 149 -9.00 0.58 -6.32
C VAL A 149 -8.50 -0.65 -5.58
N ASP A 150 -7.38 -1.21 -6.01
CA ASP A 150 -6.75 -2.39 -5.40
C ASP A 150 -5.87 -2.03 -4.21
N CYS A 151 -5.22 -0.87 -4.25
CA CYS A 151 -4.34 -0.42 -3.20
C CYS A 151 -4.43 1.10 -3.01
N ILE A 152 -4.62 1.52 -1.78
CA ILE A 152 -4.39 2.89 -1.36
C ILE A 152 -3.15 2.91 -0.47
N TYR A 153 -2.14 3.69 -0.84
CA TYR A 153 -0.97 3.97 -0.01
C TYR A 153 -0.96 5.46 0.34
N ILE A 154 -0.87 5.80 1.62
CA ILE A 154 -0.82 7.20 2.06
C ILE A 154 0.20 7.42 3.18
N ASP A 155 0.80 8.61 3.12
CA ASP A 155 1.71 9.15 4.14
C ASP A 155 1.17 10.51 4.62
N PRO A 156 0.14 10.53 5.51
CA PRO A 156 -0.50 11.76 5.95
C PRO A 156 0.45 12.61 6.80
N PRO A 157 0.18 13.92 6.98
CA PRO A 157 0.97 14.76 7.87
C PRO A 157 0.94 14.22 9.31
N TYR A 158 2.12 14.16 9.94
CA TYR A 158 2.30 13.53 11.26
C TYR A 158 1.94 14.42 12.45
N ASN A 159 1.47 15.63 12.19
CA ASN A 159 1.05 16.58 13.23
C ASN A 159 2.16 16.91 14.26
N LYS A 160 3.42 17.06 13.82
CA LYS A 160 4.59 17.34 14.67
C LYS A 160 4.66 18.78 15.15
N GLU A 161 5.22 18.99 16.36
CA GLU A 161 5.38 20.33 16.95
C GLU A 161 6.46 21.20 16.30
N ASP A 162 7.51 20.59 15.73
CA ASP A 162 8.71 21.28 15.21
C ASP A 162 8.73 21.45 13.69
N SER A 163 7.57 21.44 13.01
CA SER A 163 7.49 21.50 11.55
C SER A 163 7.70 22.92 10.99
N LYS A 164 8.80 23.59 11.35
CA LYS A 164 9.20 24.82 10.69
C LYS A 164 9.73 24.49 9.28
N ASP A 165 9.26 25.24 8.28
CA ASP A 165 9.68 25.19 6.86
C ASP A 165 9.33 23.91 6.05
N TRP A 166 8.23 23.27 6.31
CA TRP A 166 7.73 22.20 5.45
C TRP A 166 6.88 22.76 4.32
N LYS A 167 7.09 22.28 3.07
CA LYS A 167 6.21 22.57 1.93
C LYS A 167 4.82 21.91 2.07
N TYR A 168 4.69 20.95 2.96
CA TYR A 168 3.43 20.38 3.39
C TYR A 168 2.96 21.12 4.62
N ASN A 169 1.77 21.70 4.58
CA ASN A 169 1.18 22.32 5.77
C ASN A 169 0.90 21.23 6.83
N CYS A 170 1.94 20.84 7.56
CA CYS A 170 1.81 20.03 8.76
C CYS A 170 1.17 20.82 9.91
N ASN A 171 1.04 22.13 9.76
CA ASN A 171 0.36 23.05 10.68
C ASN A 171 -1.14 23.17 10.36
N TYR A 172 -1.78 22.08 9.91
CA TYR A 172 -3.24 22.04 9.83
C TYR A 172 -3.88 22.49 11.16
N VAL A 173 -3.10 22.35 12.24
CA VAL A 173 -3.46 22.84 13.57
C VAL A 173 -2.29 23.57 14.20
N ASP A 174 -2.52 24.80 14.71
CA ASP A 174 -1.53 25.53 15.51
C ASP A 174 -1.01 24.63 16.65
N LYS A 175 0.32 24.60 16.87
CA LYS A 175 0.96 23.79 17.91
C LYS A 175 0.48 24.08 19.34
N ASN A 176 -0.07 25.25 19.57
CA ASN A 176 -0.65 25.66 20.85
C ASN A 176 -2.17 25.37 20.93
N ASP A 177 -2.76 24.78 19.89
CA ASP A 177 -4.18 24.46 19.86
C ASP A 177 -4.46 23.26 20.76
N THR A 178 -5.31 23.43 21.75
CA THR A 178 -5.72 22.38 22.68
C THR A 178 -6.49 21.23 22.01
N PHE A 179 -7.06 21.46 20.82
CA PHE A 179 -7.83 20.48 20.03
C PHE A 179 -7.04 19.90 18.87
N ARG A 180 -5.72 19.98 18.92
CA ARG A 180 -4.82 19.58 17.84
C ARG A 180 -5.08 18.16 17.31
N HIS A 181 -5.20 17.17 18.19
CA HIS A 181 -5.48 15.79 17.81
C HIS A 181 -6.89 15.63 17.22
N SER A 182 -7.90 16.32 17.80
CA SER A 182 -9.28 16.29 17.30
C SER A 182 -9.40 16.90 15.88
N LYS A 183 -8.71 18.00 15.63
CA LYS A 183 -8.67 18.64 14.28
C LYS A 183 -8.00 17.71 13.27
N TRP A 184 -6.88 17.08 13.64
CA TRP A 184 -6.21 16.11 12.78
C TRP A 184 -7.10 14.88 12.50
N LEU A 185 -7.74 14.32 13.53
CA LEU A 185 -8.69 13.22 13.38
C LEU A 185 -9.87 13.59 12.49
N SER A 186 -10.42 14.79 12.64
CA SER A 186 -11.53 15.29 11.81
C SER A 186 -11.12 15.39 10.32
N MET A 187 -9.92 15.90 10.05
CA MET A 187 -9.34 15.96 8.71
C MET A 187 -9.18 14.56 8.09
N MET A 188 -8.59 13.63 8.85
CA MET A 188 -8.35 12.26 8.39
C MET A 188 -9.66 11.47 8.21
N GLN A 189 -10.61 11.57 9.14
CA GLN A 189 -11.87 10.83 9.10
C GLN A 189 -12.64 11.09 7.79
N LYS A 190 -12.76 12.36 7.40
CA LYS A 190 -13.47 12.75 6.18
C LYS A 190 -12.83 12.14 4.93
N ARG A 191 -11.50 12.16 4.85
CA ARG A 191 -10.75 11.60 3.73
C ARG A 191 -10.78 10.07 3.70
N LEU A 192 -10.66 9.42 4.86
CA LEU A 192 -10.74 7.97 4.97
C LEU A 192 -12.13 7.43 4.64
N ARG A 193 -13.21 8.17 4.96
CA ARG A 193 -14.57 7.79 4.55
C ARG A 193 -14.75 7.78 3.03
N LEU A 194 -14.23 8.80 2.33
CA LEU A 194 -14.23 8.84 0.87
C LEU A 194 -13.31 7.74 0.28
N ALA A 195 -12.12 7.58 0.84
CA ALA A 195 -11.18 6.55 0.42
C ALA A 195 -11.77 5.13 0.54
N LYS A 196 -12.63 4.88 1.54
CA LYS A 196 -13.36 3.62 1.71
C LYS A 196 -14.23 3.29 0.50
N GLY A 197 -14.90 4.31 -0.08
CA GLY A 197 -15.73 4.15 -1.26
C GLY A 197 -14.94 3.76 -2.52
N LEU A 198 -13.64 4.06 -2.58
CA LEU A 198 -12.77 3.72 -3.70
C LEU A 198 -12.33 2.25 -3.69
N LEU A 199 -12.09 1.69 -2.50
CA LEU A 199 -11.50 0.36 -2.33
C LEU A 199 -12.39 -0.76 -2.89
N ASN A 200 -11.78 -1.69 -3.62
CA ASN A 200 -12.44 -2.92 -4.03
C ASN A 200 -12.80 -3.75 -2.79
N PRO A 201 -14.09 -3.93 -2.48
CA PRO A 201 -14.50 -4.61 -1.25
C PRO A 201 -14.13 -6.11 -1.22
N ASN A 202 -13.84 -6.70 -2.37
CA ASN A 202 -13.56 -8.13 -2.49
C ASN A 202 -12.09 -8.48 -2.30
N ASP A 203 -11.17 -7.58 -2.69
CA ASP A 203 -9.72 -7.84 -2.60
C ASP A 203 -8.92 -6.54 -2.76
N SER A 204 -8.71 -5.80 -1.68
CA SER A 204 -7.92 -4.58 -1.69
C SER A 204 -7.17 -4.37 -0.37
N VAL A 205 -6.29 -3.36 -0.35
CA VAL A 205 -5.53 -2.97 0.83
C VAL A 205 -5.45 -1.45 0.95
N LEU A 206 -5.61 -0.94 2.18
CA LEU A 206 -5.22 0.42 2.55
C LEU A 206 -3.96 0.35 3.40
N ILE A 207 -2.93 1.11 3.03
CA ILE A 207 -1.64 1.20 3.70
C ILE A 207 -1.44 2.63 4.18
N VAL A 208 -1.26 2.82 5.49
CA VAL A 208 -1.10 4.15 6.09
C VAL A 208 0.18 4.19 6.92
N THR A 209 1.11 5.06 6.57
CA THR A 209 2.31 5.31 7.36
C THR A 209 2.05 6.43 8.38
N ILE A 210 2.63 6.31 9.57
CA ILE A 210 2.46 7.28 10.66
C ILE A 210 3.64 7.18 11.64
N ASP A 211 3.84 8.20 12.43
CA ASP A 211 4.84 8.18 13.51
C ASP A 211 4.25 8.03 14.92
N ASP A 212 5.11 8.18 15.91
CA ASP A 212 4.77 8.07 17.33
C ASP A 212 3.86 9.19 17.86
N THR A 213 3.60 10.25 17.08
CA THR A 213 2.74 11.36 17.49
C THR A 213 1.24 10.98 17.43
N GLU A 214 0.83 10.39 16.30
CA GLU A 214 -0.60 10.14 16.02
C GLU A 214 -0.95 8.64 15.82
N TYR A 215 -0.01 7.70 15.98
CA TYR A 215 -0.29 6.28 15.66
C TYR A 215 -1.43 5.68 16.49
N LEU A 216 -1.58 6.04 17.75
CA LEU A 216 -2.68 5.56 18.60
C LEU A 216 -4.03 6.12 18.15
N HIS A 217 -4.08 7.43 17.90
CA HIS A 217 -5.30 8.09 17.45
C HIS A 217 -5.73 7.59 16.07
N LEU A 218 -4.76 7.43 15.16
CA LEU A 218 -5.00 6.85 13.85
C LEU A 218 -5.50 5.41 13.96
N GLY A 219 -4.87 4.56 14.78
CA GLY A 219 -5.29 3.19 14.97
C GLY A 219 -6.75 3.09 15.42
N CYS A 220 -7.16 3.92 16.39
CA CYS A 220 -8.55 4.00 16.82
C CYS A 220 -9.49 4.48 15.71
N LEU A 221 -9.09 5.49 14.95
CA LEU A 221 -9.88 6.00 13.83
C LEU A 221 -10.05 4.93 12.72
N LEU A 222 -8.99 4.19 12.41
CA LEU A 222 -9.03 3.12 11.43
C LEU A 222 -9.96 1.97 11.86
N GLU A 223 -9.97 1.60 13.16
CA GLU A 223 -10.91 0.60 13.70
C GLU A 223 -12.37 1.08 13.59
N GLU A 224 -12.63 2.38 13.75
CA GLU A 224 -13.98 2.94 13.63
C GLU A 224 -14.46 3.02 12.19
N VAL A 225 -13.62 3.57 11.28
CA VAL A 225 -14.02 3.80 9.88
C VAL A 225 -14.09 2.48 9.10
N PHE A 226 -13.22 1.50 9.43
CA PHE A 226 -13.08 0.23 8.72
C PHE A 226 -13.27 -1.00 9.61
N PRO A 227 -14.43 -1.15 10.27
CA PRO A 227 -14.67 -2.27 11.20
C PRO A 227 -14.64 -3.65 10.50
N GLU A 228 -14.81 -3.69 9.18
CA GLU A 228 -14.73 -4.91 8.36
C GLU A 228 -13.31 -5.33 8.01
N ALA A 229 -12.33 -4.43 8.13
CA ALA A 229 -10.96 -4.69 7.72
C ALA A 229 -10.18 -5.54 8.72
N LYS A 230 -9.26 -6.35 8.24
CA LYS A 230 -8.21 -6.94 9.07
C LYS A 230 -7.05 -5.97 9.20
N ILE A 231 -6.91 -5.35 10.37
CA ILE A 231 -5.89 -4.34 10.65
C ILE A 231 -4.64 -5.00 11.25
N THR A 232 -3.48 -4.68 10.69
CA THR A 232 -2.18 -5.09 11.22
C THR A 232 -1.24 -3.89 11.25
N MET A 233 -0.63 -3.62 12.39
CA MET A 233 0.42 -2.60 12.52
C MET A 233 1.81 -3.25 12.41
N VAL A 234 2.68 -2.64 11.63
CA VAL A 234 4.08 -3.02 11.45
C VAL A 234 4.97 -1.85 11.89
N SER A 235 6.00 -2.13 12.69
CA SER A 235 7.09 -1.18 12.99
C SER A 235 8.20 -1.34 11.97
N SER A 236 8.63 -0.24 11.35
CA SER A 236 9.71 -0.22 10.35
C SER A 236 10.83 0.69 10.80
N VAL A 237 12.03 0.15 10.93
CA VAL A 237 13.24 0.93 11.25
C VAL A 237 13.64 1.75 10.02
N ILE A 238 13.52 3.08 10.15
CA ILE A 238 13.82 4.03 9.07
C ILE A 238 15.17 4.74 9.27
N ASN A 239 15.69 4.74 10.50
CA ASN A 239 17.00 5.30 10.85
C ASN A 239 17.63 4.52 12.01
N PRO A 240 18.45 3.47 11.73
CA PRO A 240 19.03 2.64 12.77
C PRO A 240 19.92 3.41 13.77
N ALA A 241 20.54 4.51 13.33
CA ALA A 241 21.38 5.34 14.20
C ALA A 241 20.57 6.18 15.19
N GLY A 242 19.27 6.34 14.94
CA GLY A 242 18.38 7.20 15.72
C GLY A 242 18.72 8.68 15.59
N LYS A 243 17.79 9.52 16.02
CA LYS A 243 18.05 10.97 16.24
C LYS A 243 17.96 11.25 17.73
N ALA A 244 19.10 11.48 18.37
CA ALA A 244 19.11 11.96 19.73
C ALA A 244 18.49 13.38 19.79
N LYS A 245 17.51 13.59 20.66
CA LYS A 245 17.00 14.94 20.95
C LYS A 245 18.12 15.76 21.61
N LYS A 246 18.24 17.04 21.24
CA LYS A 246 19.17 17.98 21.91
C LYS A 246 18.88 17.97 23.42
N GLY A 247 19.84 17.49 24.22
CA GLY A 247 19.72 17.43 25.67
C GLY A 247 19.84 16.04 26.29
N GLY A 248 19.80 14.96 25.52
CA GLY A 248 20.21 13.60 25.94
C GLY A 248 19.36 12.91 27.02
N VAL A 249 18.11 13.34 27.25
CA VAL A 249 17.27 12.87 28.37
C VAL A 249 16.16 11.93 27.92
N ASP A 250 16.00 11.68 26.62
CA ASP A 250 14.88 10.92 26.04
C ASP A 250 15.35 9.83 25.09
N PHE A 251 14.47 8.84 24.81
CA PHE A 251 14.77 7.78 23.85
C PHE A 251 15.01 8.31 22.45
N SER A 252 16.01 7.74 21.76
CA SER A 252 16.30 8.04 20.37
C SER A 252 15.32 7.26 19.48
N ARG A 253 14.55 7.97 18.66
CA ARG A 253 13.58 7.35 17.76
C ARG A 253 14.31 6.75 16.55
N THR A 254 13.97 5.50 16.23
CA THR A 254 14.56 4.73 15.12
C THR A 254 13.54 4.29 14.09
N ASP A 255 12.24 4.26 14.41
CA ASP A 255 11.20 3.61 13.62
C ASP A 255 9.97 4.49 13.35
N GLU A 256 9.18 4.06 12.42
CA GLU A 256 7.83 4.53 12.08
C GLU A 256 6.87 3.34 12.01
N TYR A 257 5.58 3.62 12.04
CA TYR A 257 4.54 2.60 12.00
C TYR A 257 3.84 2.59 10.65
N ILE A 258 3.44 1.39 10.21
CA ILE A 258 2.68 1.17 8.99
C ILE A 258 1.45 0.35 9.34
N TYR A 259 0.26 0.89 9.11
CA TYR A 259 -0.98 0.17 9.21
C TYR A 259 -1.34 -0.45 7.87
N PHE A 260 -1.60 -1.75 7.87
CA PHE A 260 -2.14 -2.50 6.73
C PHE A 260 -3.56 -2.91 7.04
N LEU A 261 -4.52 -2.45 6.25
CA LEU A 261 -5.93 -2.79 6.35
C LEU A 261 -6.29 -3.65 5.13
N GLN A 262 -6.59 -4.93 5.37
CA GLN A 262 -6.92 -5.90 4.35
C GLN A 262 -8.44 -6.04 4.23
N PHE A 263 -8.96 -5.99 3.01
CA PHE A 263 -10.38 -6.11 2.69
C PHE A 263 -10.67 -7.38 1.90
N GLY A 264 -11.82 -8.01 2.17
CA GLY A 264 -12.27 -9.20 1.45
C GLY A 264 -11.27 -10.36 1.52
N ASN A 265 -10.82 -10.81 0.36
CA ASN A 265 -9.88 -11.93 0.20
C ASN A 265 -8.41 -11.52 0.16
N SER A 266 -8.10 -10.25 0.46
CA SER A 266 -6.72 -9.75 0.45
C SER A 266 -5.83 -10.52 1.42
N VAL A 267 -4.69 -10.98 0.94
CA VAL A 267 -3.72 -11.76 1.70
C VAL A 267 -2.32 -11.19 1.56
N VAL A 268 -1.54 -11.30 2.61
CA VAL A 268 -0.12 -10.94 2.59
C VAL A 268 0.64 -12.00 1.83
N LEU A 269 1.31 -11.62 0.75
CA LEU A 269 2.14 -12.51 -0.05
C LEU A 269 3.46 -12.81 0.68
N PRO A 270 3.94 -14.05 0.63
CA PRO A 270 5.21 -14.39 1.25
C PRO A 270 6.38 -13.77 0.48
N GLU A 271 7.39 -13.29 1.20
CA GLU A 271 8.64 -12.78 0.63
C GLU A 271 9.64 -13.91 0.38
N VAL A 272 10.27 -13.93 -0.80
CA VAL A 272 11.44 -14.74 -1.06
C VAL A 272 12.68 -13.96 -0.57
N ARG A 273 13.16 -14.29 0.64
CA ARG A 273 14.28 -13.56 1.27
C ARG A 273 15.66 -13.97 0.78
N ASP A 274 15.78 -15.15 0.19
CA ASP A 274 17.06 -15.70 -0.27
C ASP A 274 16.92 -16.31 -1.66
N VAL A 275 17.70 -15.78 -2.60
CA VAL A 275 17.85 -16.33 -3.96
C VAL A 275 18.91 -17.44 -3.99
N SER A 276 19.62 -17.65 -2.86
CA SER A 276 20.60 -18.72 -2.73
C SER A 276 19.91 -20.05 -2.42
N LYS A 277 20.49 -21.13 -2.93
CA LYS A 277 20.09 -22.49 -2.57
C LYS A 277 19.97 -22.63 -1.05
N THR A 278 18.74 -22.86 -0.56
CA THR A 278 18.48 -23.01 0.87
C THR A 278 18.38 -24.48 1.21
N PRO A 279 19.31 -25.07 1.98
CA PRO A 279 19.22 -26.47 2.38
C PRO A 279 17.92 -26.77 3.14
N ILE A 280 17.38 -27.97 2.96
CA ILE A 280 16.22 -28.42 3.74
C ILE A 280 16.57 -28.46 5.23
N ALA A 281 15.67 -27.89 6.06
CA ALA A 281 15.89 -27.81 7.50
C ALA A 281 15.49 -29.11 8.20
N TRP A 282 16.42 -29.70 8.95
CA TRP A 282 16.19 -30.84 9.80
C TRP A 282 15.85 -30.40 11.21
N GLU A 283 14.64 -30.64 11.67
CA GLU A 283 14.19 -30.30 13.02
C GLU A 283 14.46 -31.42 14.05
N THR A 284 14.51 -31.01 15.32
CA THR A 284 14.68 -31.98 16.43
C THR A 284 13.39 -32.79 16.59
N PHE A 285 13.52 -34.13 16.58
CA PHE A 285 12.37 -35.03 16.69
C PHE A 285 11.79 -35.07 18.11
N ARG A 286 12.55 -34.71 19.14
CA ARG A 286 12.07 -34.53 20.50
C ARG A 286 11.23 -33.26 20.60
N ARG A 287 10.05 -33.35 21.21
CA ARG A 287 9.21 -32.16 21.49
C ARG A 287 9.86 -31.22 22.50
N HIS A 288 9.66 -29.91 22.33
CA HIS A 288 10.31 -28.88 23.16
C HIS A 288 9.39 -28.30 24.25
N SER A 289 8.09 -28.18 24.01
CA SER A 289 7.15 -27.61 24.99
C SER A 289 6.92 -28.57 26.14
N LEU A 290 6.93 -28.06 27.37
CA LEU A 290 6.59 -28.86 28.58
C LEU A 290 5.15 -29.39 28.56
N ALA A 291 4.26 -28.77 27.79
CA ALA A 291 2.92 -29.31 27.53
C ALA A 291 2.95 -30.67 26.79
N ASN A 292 4.06 -30.99 26.12
CA ASN A 292 4.30 -32.23 25.39
C ASN A 292 5.25 -33.18 26.15
N GLY A 293 5.35 -33.06 27.46
CA GLY A 293 6.07 -34.00 28.31
C GLY A 293 5.39 -35.36 28.34
N ARG A 294 6.16 -36.43 28.76
CA ARG A 294 5.60 -37.75 28.99
C ARG A 294 4.41 -37.69 29.95
N GLY A 295 3.33 -38.42 29.66
CA GLY A 295 2.11 -38.42 30.47
C GLY A 295 1.20 -37.19 30.32
N LYS A 296 1.57 -36.22 29.53
CA LYS A 296 0.74 -35.01 29.27
C LYS A 296 -0.10 -35.20 28.01
N HIS A 297 -1.43 -35.29 28.22
CA HIS A 297 -2.40 -35.49 27.17
C HIS A 297 -3.38 -34.30 27.15
N GLY A 298 -3.74 -33.80 25.99
CA GLY A 298 -4.69 -32.68 25.84
C GLY A 298 -4.76 -32.18 24.41
N VAL A 299 -5.57 -31.16 24.15
CA VAL A 299 -5.69 -30.54 22.81
C VAL A 299 -4.33 -30.00 22.37
N GLY A 300 -3.80 -30.52 21.28
CA GLY A 300 -2.46 -30.16 20.76
C GLY A 300 -1.29 -30.87 21.46
N ALA A 301 -1.53 -31.70 22.48
CA ALA A 301 -0.51 -32.48 23.14
C ALA A 301 -0.21 -33.78 22.38
N CYS A 302 0.94 -34.38 22.73
CA CYS A 302 1.31 -35.70 22.21
C CYS A 302 0.42 -36.80 22.83
N GLY A 303 0.11 -37.83 22.03
CA GLY A 303 -0.62 -39.00 22.51
C GLY A 303 0.25 -39.97 23.34
N PRO A 304 -0.34 -41.00 23.94
CA PRO A 304 0.32 -41.94 24.84
C PRO A 304 1.42 -42.76 24.16
N ASN A 305 1.43 -42.86 22.83
CA ASN A 305 2.32 -43.73 22.08
C ASN A 305 3.62 -43.02 21.60
N GLN A 306 4.01 -41.90 22.18
CA GLN A 306 5.15 -41.11 21.69
C GLN A 306 6.36 -41.10 22.64
N PHE A 307 6.32 -41.90 23.70
CA PHE A 307 7.47 -42.16 24.56
C PHE A 307 7.94 -43.61 24.40
N TYR A 308 9.05 -43.83 23.70
CA TYR A 308 9.60 -45.13 23.38
C TYR A 308 11.10 -45.02 23.12
N ALA A 309 11.82 -46.17 23.17
CA ALA A 309 13.23 -46.23 22.83
C ALA A 309 13.47 -46.23 21.32
N ILE A 310 14.46 -45.48 20.86
CA ILE A 310 15.05 -45.62 19.52
C ILE A 310 16.42 -46.24 19.71
N TYR A 311 16.62 -47.48 19.21
CA TYR A 311 17.87 -48.19 19.36
C TYR A 311 18.84 -47.79 18.25
N VAL A 312 19.94 -47.15 18.63
CA VAL A 312 20.99 -46.66 17.73
C VAL A 312 22.23 -47.50 17.88
N ASP A 313 22.72 -48.10 16.81
CA ASP A 313 24.00 -48.79 16.76
C ASP A 313 25.16 -47.81 17.00
N ASN A 314 26.02 -48.12 17.97
CA ASN A 314 27.07 -47.21 18.43
C ASN A 314 28.23 -47.05 17.42
N LYS A 315 28.40 -48.02 16.50
CA LYS A 315 29.46 -48.00 15.46
C LYS A 315 28.98 -47.31 14.20
N THR A 316 27.82 -47.75 13.70
CA THR A 316 27.29 -47.29 12.42
C THR A 316 26.42 -46.06 12.55
N LYS A 317 25.98 -45.72 13.77
CA LYS A 317 25.00 -44.64 14.07
C LYS A 317 23.66 -44.79 13.33
N LYS A 318 23.33 -46.00 12.88
CA LYS A 318 22.04 -46.29 12.24
C LYS A 318 21.03 -46.74 13.28
N ILE A 319 19.75 -46.43 13.00
CA ILE A 319 18.65 -46.93 13.83
C ILE A 319 18.43 -48.40 13.49
N VAL A 320 18.50 -49.23 14.50
CA VAL A 320 18.32 -50.68 14.39
C VAL A 320 16.86 -51.06 14.64
N GLU A 321 16.26 -50.43 15.65
CA GLU A 321 14.90 -50.77 16.07
C GLU A 321 14.19 -49.57 16.70
N PHE A 322 12.89 -49.52 16.51
CA PHE A 322 11.97 -48.63 17.26
C PHE A 322 11.24 -49.49 18.29
N GLY A 323 11.45 -49.19 19.58
CA GLY A 323 10.78 -49.90 20.67
C GLY A 323 9.29 -49.60 20.74
N GLU A 324 8.58 -50.46 21.49
CA GLU A 324 7.16 -50.24 21.76
C GLU A 324 6.96 -49.02 22.68
N PRO A 325 5.79 -48.32 22.58
CA PRO A 325 5.43 -47.27 23.49
C PRO A 325 5.50 -47.71 24.94
N LEU A 326 6.22 -46.92 25.74
CA LEU A 326 6.44 -47.24 27.15
C LEU A 326 5.35 -46.57 28.01
N PRO A 327 4.52 -47.35 28.77
CA PRO A 327 3.51 -46.81 29.70
C PRO A 327 4.13 -45.88 30.74
N GLU A 328 3.34 -44.99 31.29
CA GLU A 328 3.80 -43.92 32.21
C GLU A 328 4.41 -44.48 33.52
N ASP A 329 3.85 -45.57 33.99
CA ASP A 329 4.28 -46.31 35.21
C ASP A 329 5.57 -47.10 35.02
N MET A 330 6.02 -47.30 33.79
CA MET A 330 7.26 -48.04 33.51
C MET A 330 8.45 -47.10 33.36
N SER A 331 9.57 -47.50 34.00
CA SER A 331 10.84 -46.76 33.89
C SER A 331 11.49 -46.95 32.51
N ARG A 332 12.04 -45.89 31.95
CA ARG A 332 12.83 -45.99 30.71
C ARG A 332 14.04 -46.91 30.79
N PHE A 333 14.49 -47.24 31.99
CA PHE A 333 15.61 -48.16 32.23
C PHE A 333 15.18 -49.64 32.24
N SER A 334 13.87 -49.92 32.20
CA SER A 334 13.36 -51.32 32.16
C SER A 334 13.24 -51.92 30.76
N VAL A 335 13.59 -51.16 29.70
CA VAL A 335 13.51 -51.64 28.33
C VAL A 335 14.63 -52.66 28.04
N LYS A 336 14.39 -53.53 27.06
CA LYS A 336 15.39 -54.49 26.61
C LYS A 336 16.72 -53.81 26.23
N GLN A 337 17.82 -54.46 26.48
CA GLN A 337 19.13 -54.01 26.02
C GLN A 337 19.49 -54.77 24.76
N ILE A 338 20.00 -54.07 23.74
CA ILE A 338 20.52 -54.69 22.51
C ILE A 338 22.02 -54.46 22.49
N GLU A 339 22.80 -55.56 22.37
CA GLU A 339 24.25 -55.50 22.39
C GLU A 339 24.78 -54.58 21.27
N GLY A 340 25.71 -53.69 21.61
CA GLY A 340 26.28 -52.72 20.68
C GLY A 340 25.39 -51.53 20.36
N CYS A 341 24.17 -51.44 20.93
CA CYS A 341 23.21 -50.34 20.69
C CYS A 341 22.94 -49.51 21.94
N THR A 342 22.59 -48.26 21.73
CA THR A 342 22.11 -47.36 22.76
C THR A 342 20.61 -47.15 22.62
N ALA A 343 19.84 -47.35 23.70
CA ALA A 343 18.40 -47.03 23.76
C ALA A 343 18.20 -45.53 24.02
N VAL A 344 17.90 -44.78 22.98
CA VAL A 344 17.75 -43.32 23.03
C VAL A 344 16.31 -42.95 23.35
N PHE A 345 16.12 -42.13 24.38
CA PHE A 345 14.83 -41.59 24.80
C PHE A 345 14.76 -40.08 24.65
N PRO A 346 13.57 -39.46 24.47
CA PRO A 346 13.39 -38.00 24.34
C PRO A 346 13.50 -37.32 25.70
N VAL A 347 14.69 -37.17 26.23
CA VAL A 347 14.94 -36.59 27.55
C VAL A 347 15.69 -35.26 27.43
N ARG A 348 15.29 -34.27 28.22
CA ARG A 348 16.02 -33.00 28.31
C ARG A 348 17.30 -33.15 29.15
N ASP A 349 18.21 -32.18 29.01
CA ASP A 349 19.46 -32.14 29.75
C ASP A 349 19.27 -32.12 31.29
N ASN A 350 18.14 -31.57 31.74
CA ASN A 350 17.72 -31.57 33.16
C ASN A 350 16.97 -32.84 33.58
N GLY A 351 16.95 -33.90 32.76
CA GLY A 351 16.32 -35.18 33.06
C GLY A 351 14.81 -35.27 32.80
N VAL A 352 14.17 -34.19 32.39
CA VAL A 352 12.73 -34.18 32.11
C VAL A 352 12.41 -35.04 30.88
N GLU A 353 11.52 -36.02 31.04
CA GLU A 353 11.06 -36.90 29.98
C GLU A 353 10.01 -36.20 29.10
N MET A 354 10.26 -36.19 27.82
CA MET A 354 9.45 -35.56 26.79
C MET A 354 8.82 -36.63 25.91
N ASN A 355 8.07 -36.22 24.88
CA ASN A 355 7.61 -37.13 23.84
C ASN A 355 8.39 -36.92 22.54
N TRP A 356 8.46 -37.93 21.69
CA TRP A 356 8.87 -37.82 20.31
C TRP A 356 7.77 -37.05 19.49
N ALA A 357 8.12 -36.60 18.31
CA ALA A 357 7.17 -35.89 17.41
C ALA A 357 6.12 -36.85 16.80
N ALA A 358 6.38 -38.16 16.78
CA ALA A 358 5.48 -39.15 16.20
C ALA A 358 5.60 -40.49 16.94
N PRO A 359 4.60 -41.39 16.87
CA PRO A 359 4.67 -42.73 17.39
C PRO A 359 5.63 -43.61 16.58
N PRO A 360 6.08 -44.81 17.11
CA PRO A 360 7.15 -45.61 16.53
C PRO A 360 6.85 -46.09 15.10
N TRP A 361 5.64 -46.46 14.78
CA TRP A 361 5.25 -46.85 13.41
C TRP A 361 5.36 -45.74 12.38
N THR A 362 5.11 -44.49 12.80
CA THR A 362 5.29 -43.30 11.93
C THR A 362 6.78 -42.95 11.84
N ALA A 363 7.52 -43.00 12.95
CA ALA A 363 8.94 -42.77 12.97
C ALA A 363 9.71 -43.79 12.09
N LYS A 364 9.28 -45.05 12.09
CA LYS A 364 9.82 -46.10 11.20
C LYS A 364 9.64 -45.77 9.74
N LYS A 365 8.42 -45.34 9.33
CA LYS A 365 8.15 -44.88 7.96
C LYS A 365 8.99 -43.67 7.56
N LEU A 366 9.17 -42.70 8.47
CA LEU A 366 10.03 -41.54 8.22
C LEU A 366 11.50 -41.96 8.04
N TYR A 367 11.97 -42.94 8.79
CA TYR A 367 13.33 -43.48 8.69
C TYR A 367 13.55 -44.23 7.37
N GLU A 368 12.62 -45.11 7.01
CA GLU A 368 12.63 -45.85 5.75
C GLU A 368 12.57 -44.94 4.52
N GLY A 369 11.89 -43.79 4.63
CA GLY A 369 11.83 -42.77 3.60
C GLY A 369 13.01 -41.79 3.55
N GLY A 370 14.00 -41.95 4.44
CA GLY A 370 15.14 -41.03 4.53
C GLY A 370 14.83 -39.70 5.19
N TYR A 371 13.65 -39.57 5.86
CA TYR A 371 13.14 -38.32 6.48
C TYR A 371 13.37 -38.26 8.01
N LEU A 372 14.02 -39.23 8.61
CA LEU A 372 14.42 -39.26 10.02
C LEU A 372 15.86 -39.72 10.12
N ARG A 373 16.70 -39.02 10.89
CA ARG A 373 18.13 -39.32 11.01
C ARG A 373 18.65 -39.24 12.42
N VAL A 374 19.70 -39.96 12.68
CA VAL A 374 20.53 -39.84 13.88
C VAL A 374 21.48 -38.64 13.66
N GLY A 375 21.55 -37.74 14.61
CA GLY A 375 22.47 -36.61 14.61
C GLY A 375 23.67 -36.85 15.52
N ASN A 376 24.20 -35.76 16.08
CA ASN A 376 25.41 -35.81 16.90
C ASN A 376 25.25 -36.69 18.17
N ALA A 377 26.29 -37.43 18.51
CA ALA A 377 26.39 -38.10 19.76
C ALA A 377 26.60 -37.12 20.92
N THR A 378 25.82 -37.26 21.99
CA THR A 378 25.84 -36.47 23.23
C THR A 378 25.87 -37.41 24.42
N MET A 379 26.92 -38.24 24.49
CA MET A 379 27.01 -39.35 25.43
C MET A 379 27.07 -38.92 26.90
N ASP A 380 27.39 -37.67 27.16
CA ASP A 380 27.38 -37.00 28.46
C ASP A 380 25.98 -36.52 28.90
N LYS A 381 25.00 -36.66 28.02
CA LYS A 381 23.63 -36.19 28.26
C LYS A 381 22.63 -37.32 28.41
N PRO A 382 21.47 -37.07 29.10
CA PRO A 382 20.40 -38.06 29.22
C PRO A 382 19.86 -38.59 27.89
N GLN A 383 19.82 -37.74 26.86
CA GLN A 383 19.58 -38.15 25.47
C GLN A 383 20.90 -38.24 24.73
N GLN A 384 21.42 -39.46 24.60
CA GLN A 384 22.77 -39.75 24.13
C GLN A 384 23.01 -39.51 22.64
N TYR A 385 21.94 -39.50 21.81
CA TYR A 385 21.98 -39.13 20.41
C TYR A 385 20.86 -38.12 20.12
N THR A 386 21.16 -37.10 19.34
CA THR A 386 20.10 -36.26 18.78
C THR A 386 19.39 -37.00 17.66
N ILE A 387 18.07 -36.98 17.65
CA ILE A 387 17.27 -37.51 16.55
C ILE A 387 16.64 -36.31 15.83
N LYS A 388 16.79 -36.25 14.51
CA LYS A 388 16.27 -35.19 13.65
C LYS A 388 15.34 -35.74 12.60
N TYR A 389 14.39 -34.95 12.14
CA TYR A 389 13.42 -35.32 11.11
C TYR A 389 13.05 -34.16 10.19
N LEU A 390 12.52 -34.47 9.01
CA LEU A 390 11.89 -33.51 8.14
C LEU A 390 10.42 -33.36 8.53
N THR A 391 9.95 -32.12 8.62
CA THR A 391 8.53 -31.85 8.94
C THR A 391 7.62 -32.26 7.79
N LYS A 392 6.33 -32.49 8.07
CA LYS A 392 5.32 -32.81 7.04
C LYS A 392 5.29 -31.82 5.87
N GLY A 393 5.55 -30.54 6.15
CA GLY A 393 5.59 -29.49 5.12
C GLY A 393 6.77 -29.71 4.17
N VAL A 394 7.97 -29.96 4.71
CA VAL A 394 9.19 -30.22 3.91
C VAL A 394 9.02 -31.51 3.11
N ILE A 395 8.48 -32.57 3.72
CA ILE A 395 8.23 -33.85 3.03
C ILE A 395 7.27 -33.64 1.84
N LYS A 396 6.18 -32.91 2.05
CA LYS A 396 5.24 -32.56 0.98
C LYS A 396 5.92 -31.75 -0.14
N ASP A 397 6.81 -30.82 0.20
CA ASP A 397 7.55 -30.04 -0.80
C ASP A 397 8.54 -30.94 -1.59
N VAL A 398 9.15 -31.95 -0.95
CA VAL A 398 9.96 -32.99 -1.62
C VAL A 398 9.09 -33.79 -2.59
N GLU A 399 7.95 -34.30 -2.13
CA GLU A 399 7.01 -35.08 -2.94
C GLU A 399 6.42 -34.28 -4.12
N GLN A 400 6.28 -32.97 -3.98
CA GLN A 400 5.80 -32.05 -5.02
C GLN A 400 6.90 -31.55 -5.96
N GLY A 401 8.15 -31.98 -5.78
CA GLY A 401 9.28 -31.57 -6.62
C GLY A 401 9.73 -30.11 -6.42
N LYS A 402 9.33 -29.46 -5.32
CA LYS A 402 9.77 -28.09 -4.97
C LYS A 402 11.17 -28.07 -4.34
N VAL A 403 11.66 -29.21 -3.91
CA VAL A 403 13.00 -29.40 -3.38
C VAL A 403 13.82 -30.16 -4.41
N THR A 404 14.94 -29.59 -4.80
CA THR A 404 15.94 -30.30 -5.62
C THR A 404 16.75 -31.24 -4.73
N ILE A 405 16.69 -32.55 -5.00
CA ILE A 405 17.45 -33.55 -4.29
C ILE A 405 18.80 -33.70 -4.99
N GLU A 406 19.90 -33.40 -4.28
CA GLU A 406 21.26 -33.57 -4.79
C GLU A 406 21.71 -35.05 -4.67
N GLY A 407 21.18 -35.77 -3.70
CA GLY A 407 21.54 -37.14 -3.45
C GLY A 407 21.11 -37.64 -2.08
N ILE A 408 21.69 -38.77 -1.69
CA ILE A 408 21.52 -39.37 -0.37
C ILE A 408 22.95 -39.48 0.20
N ASP A 409 23.11 -39.06 1.46
CA ASP A 409 24.41 -39.14 2.12
C ASP A 409 24.82 -40.62 2.43
N ASP A 410 26.06 -40.81 2.88
CA ASP A 410 26.59 -42.13 3.20
C ASP A 410 25.79 -42.84 4.33
N GLU A 411 25.00 -42.10 5.09
CA GLU A 411 24.15 -42.60 6.15
C GLU A 411 22.71 -42.92 5.69
N GLY A 412 22.37 -42.61 4.43
CA GLY A 412 21.06 -42.90 3.80
C GLY A 412 20.04 -41.77 3.91
N TYR A 413 20.46 -40.54 4.19
CA TYR A 413 19.55 -39.38 4.36
C TYR A 413 19.56 -38.46 3.16
N ILE A 414 18.40 -37.85 2.88
CA ILE A 414 18.21 -36.96 1.74
C ILE A 414 18.99 -35.65 1.93
N ILE A 415 19.83 -35.32 0.95
CA ILE A 415 20.47 -34.04 0.78
C ILE A 415 19.64 -33.26 -0.28
N GLY A 416 19.05 -32.16 0.10
CA GLY A 416 18.25 -31.36 -0.81
C GLY A 416 18.20 -29.88 -0.43
N TYR A 417 17.79 -29.06 -1.37
CA TYR A 417 17.67 -27.62 -1.20
C TYR A 417 16.51 -27.05 -2.03
N TYR A 418 16.04 -25.90 -1.61
CA TYR A 418 15.11 -25.11 -2.40
C TYR A 418 15.91 -24.21 -3.36
N GLU A 419 15.66 -24.31 -4.67
CA GLU A 419 16.37 -23.56 -5.72
C GLU A 419 16.17 -22.04 -5.56
N ALA A 420 14.91 -21.60 -5.31
CA ALA A 420 14.50 -20.21 -5.28
C ALA A 420 14.45 -19.60 -3.87
N GLY A 421 15.05 -20.24 -2.88
CA GLY A 421 14.87 -19.82 -1.48
C GLY A 421 13.48 -20.17 -0.91
N ARG A 422 13.38 -20.24 0.41
CA ARG A 422 12.10 -20.52 1.08
C ARG A 422 11.31 -19.21 1.27
N ALA A 423 10.14 -19.13 0.66
CA ALA A 423 9.21 -18.04 0.91
C ALA A 423 8.82 -17.99 2.40
N LYS A 424 8.93 -16.82 3.02
CA LYS A 424 8.58 -16.58 4.43
C LYS A 424 7.50 -15.54 4.53
N VAL A 425 6.55 -15.75 5.44
CA VAL A 425 5.57 -14.72 5.79
C VAL A 425 6.32 -13.53 6.42
N PRO A 426 6.06 -12.29 5.99
CA PRO A 426 6.65 -11.11 6.58
C PRO A 426 6.35 -10.99 8.08
N THR A 427 7.29 -10.44 8.83
CA THR A 427 7.11 -10.17 10.26
C THR A 427 6.53 -8.76 10.48
N THR A 428 6.02 -8.50 11.68
CA THR A 428 5.49 -7.17 12.07
C THR A 428 6.57 -6.19 12.54
N ALA A 429 7.84 -6.57 12.51
CA ALA A 429 8.98 -5.70 12.79
C ALA A 429 9.96 -5.79 11.63
N TRP A 430 10.22 -4.65 10.99
CA TRP A 430 11.10 -4.53 9.82
C TRP A 430 12.36 -3.77 10.18
N SER A 431 13.50 -4.35 9.89
CA SER A 431 14.82 -3.76 10.10
C SER A 431 15.68 -3.82 8.83
N LYS A 432 15.05 -3.70 7.65
CA LYS A 432 15.75 -3.72 6.37
C LYS A 432 16.56 -2.44 6.18
N ILE A 433 17.84 -2.54 5.84
CA ILE A 433 18.71 -1.38 5.55
C ILE A 433 18.16 -0.51 4.42
N ALA A 434 17.49 -1.13 3.45
CA ALA A 434 16.83 -0.45 2.33
C ALA A 434 15.68 0.48 2.74
N HIS A 435 15.16 0.34 3.97
CA HIS A 435 14.11 1.23 4.49
C HIS A 435 14.65 2.53 5.08
N ASN A 436 15.98 2.73 5.11
CA ASN A 436 16.58 3.98 5.58
C ASN A 436 16.12 5.16 4.71
N ALA A 437 15.38 6.10 5.32
CA ALA A 437 14.79 7.24 4.63
C ALA A 437 15.82 8.25 4.12
N THR A 438 16.99 8.36 4.78
CA THR A 438 18.08 9.23 4.32
C THR A 438 18.70 8.66 3.04
N SER A 439 19.23 7.44 3.09
CA SER A 439 19.96 6.84 1.96
C SER A 439 19.08 6.54 0.76
N TYR A 440 17.83 6.11 0.99
CA TYR A 440 16.92 5.62 -0.05
C TYR A 440 15.66 6.50 -0.24
N GLY A 441 15.63 7.65 0.43
CA GLY A 441 14.64 8.70 0.20
C GLY A 441 15.36 10.00 -0.20
N THR A 442 16.00 10.68 0.76
CA THR A 442 16.65 12.01 0.58
C THR A 442 17.75 11.96 -0.47
N ASP A 443 18.67 10.99 -0.40
CA ASP A 443 19.79 10.89 -1.34
C ASP A 443 19.33 10.60 -2.77
N ILE A 444 18.22 9.86 -2.94
CA ILE A 444 17.63 9.64 -4.27
C ILE A 444 17.06 10.95 -4.82
N LEU A 445 16.32 11.72 -4.02
CA LEU A 445 15.78 13.01 -4.45
C LEU A 445 16.89 14.02 -4.78
N ASN A 446 17.94 14.10 -3.97
CA ASN A 446 19.05 15.00 -4.20
C ASN A 446 19.80 14.70 -5.50
N LYS A 447 19.84 13.42 -5.92
CA LYS A 447 20.39 13.02 -7.23
C LYS A 447 19.50 13.44 -8.39
N ILE A 448 18.18 13.47 -8.20
CA ILE A 448 17.20 13.91 -9.20
C ILE A 448 17.19 15.44 -9.31
N PHE A 449 17.13 16.16 -8.18
CA PHE A 449 16.94 17.62 -8.17
C PHE A 449 18.25 18.40 -8.23
N THR A 450 19.38 17.79 -7.83
CA THR A 450 20.69 18.45 -7.65
C THR A 450 20.72 19.53 -6.56
N ASP A 451 19.62 19.72 -5.84
CA ASP A 451 19.41 20.63 -4.70
C ASP A 451 18.43 20.01 -3.69
N GLU A 452 18.30 20.57 -2.51
CA GLU A 452 17.38 20.13 -1.46
C GLU A 452 16.03 20.82 -1.65
N ARG A 453 15.04 20.09 -2.17
CA ARG A 453 13.69 20.61 -2.46
C ARG A 453 12.62 20.09 -1.51
N PHE A 454 12.86 18.98 -0.85
CA PHE A 454 11.88 18.30 -0.02
C PHE A 454 12.51 17.59 1.15
N ASN A 455 11.95 17.82 2.35
CA ASN A 455 12.42 17.22 3.59
C ASN A 455 11.68 15.91 3.88
N TYR A 456 12.41 14.90 4.33
CA TYR A 456 11.89 13.61 4.82
C TYR A 456 11.05 12.80 3.81
N PRO A 457 11.51 12.59 2.56
CA PRO A 457 10.84 11.65 1.66
C PRO A 457 10.94 10.24 2.20
N LYS A 458 9.90 9.44 1.96
CA LYS A 458 9.94 8.00 2.29
C LYS A 458 11.00 7.28 1.47
N SER A 459 11.56 6.21 2.05
CA SER A 459 12.41 5.29 1.28
C SER A 459 11.63 4.69 0.12
N LEU A 460 12.21 4.74 -1.09
CA LEU A 460 11.66 4.12 -2.29
C LEU A 460 11.38 2.62 -2.08
N TYR A 461 12.32 1.93 -1.41
CA TYR A 461 12.22 0.48 -1.18
C TYR A 461 11.23 0.14 -0.08
N ALA A 462 11.04 0.99 0.92
CA ALA A 462 10.00 0.78 1.93
C ALA A 462 8.61 0.83 1.29
N VAL A 463 8.35 1.80 0.41
CA VAL A 463 7.08 1.91 -0.32
C VAL A 463 6.93 0.74 -1.29
N ARG A 464 7.97 0.41 -2.08
CA ARG A 464 7.97 -0.74 -2.99
C ARG A 464 7.66 -2.04 -2.25
N ASP A 465 8.29 -2.28 -1.10
CA ASP A 465 8.05 -3.49 -0.31
C ASP A 465 6.62 -3.55 0.23
N CYS A 466 6.06 -2.42 0.69
CA CYS A 466 4.64 -2.34 1.08
C CYS A 466 3.71 -2.74 -0.07
N LEU A 467 3.93 -2.21 -1.28
CA LEU A 467 3.14 -2.53 -2.46
C LEU A 467 3.28 -4.00 -2.87
N THR A 468 4.51 -4.52 -2.86
CA THR A 468 4.81 -5.90 -3.27
C THR A 468 4.05 -6.94 -2.46
N LEU A 469 3.87 -6.71 -1.14
CA LEU A 469 3.18 -7.65 -0.25
C LEU A 469 1.74 -7.98 -0.68
N PHE A 470 1.11 -7.11 -1.45
CA PHE A 470 -0.30 -7.26 -1.83
C PHE A 470 -0.52 -7.24 -3.34
N LEU A 471 0.43 -6.70 -4.10
CA LEU A 471 0.27 -6.47 -5.53
C LEU A 471 1.18 -7.32 -6.42
N ALA A 472 2.12 -8.10 -5.88
CA ALA A 472 3.01 -8.91 -6.72
C ALA A 472 2.25 -9.92 -7.62
N ASN A 473 1.08 -10.38 -7.20
CA ASN A 473 0.19 -11.24 -7.98
C ASN A 473 -0.93 -10.48 -8.72
N LYS A 474 -0.91 -9.13 -8.71
CA LYS A 474 -1.89 -8.26 -9.37
C LYS A 474 -1.18 -7.31 -10.33
N PRO A 475 -0.76 -7.77 -11.51
CA PRO A 475 0.07 -6.99 -12.43
C PRO A 475 -0.64 -5.76 -13.02
N ASN A 476 -1.97 -5.71 -13.03
CA ASN A 476 -2.77 -4.63 -13.60
C ASN A 476 -3.51 -3.79 -12.56
N SER A 477 -3.05 -3.79 -11.30
CA SER A 477 -3.74 -3.12 -10.20
C SER A 477 -3.73 -1.60 -10.31
N LEU A 478 -4.77 -0.98 -9.74
CA LEU A 478 -4.90 0.46 -9.58
C LEU A 478 -4.45 0.88 -8.17
N ILE A 479 -3.46 1.76 -8.12
CA ILE A 479 -2.89 2.32 -6.88
C ILE A 479 -3.30 3.78 -6.78
N VAL A 480 -3.76 4.21 -5.59
CA VAL A 480 -4.07 5.61 -5.30
C VAL A 480 -3.24 6.09 -4.11
N ASP A 481 -2.64 7.28 -4.24
CA ASP A 481 -1.96 7.99 -3.16
C ASP A 481 -2.45 9.43 -3.10
N PHE A 482 -3.29 9.72 -2.10
CA PHE A 482 -3.86 11.07 -1.95
C PHE A 482 -3.12 11.94 -0.91
N PHE A 483 -1.92 11.52 -0.51
CA PHE A 483 -0.92 12.31 0.20
C PHE A 483 0.46 12.13 -0.45
N ALA A 484 0.52 12.28 -1.77
CA ALA A 484 1.66 11.85 -2.59
C ALA A 484 2.99 12.56 -2.27
N GLY A 485 2.94 13.76 -1.68
CA GLY A 485 4.13 14.49 -1.25
C GLY A 485 5.19 14.56 -2.34
N SER A 486 6.31 13.90 -2.16
CA SER A 486 7.40 13.89 -3.15
C SER A 486 7.20 12.91 -4.33
N GLY A 487 6.09 12.16 -4.42
CA GLY A 487 5.83 11.21 -5.51
C GLY A 487 6.57 9.87 -5.38
N THR A 488 6.84 9.42 -4.18
CA THR A 488 7.55 8.13 -3.96
C THR A 488 6.73 6.94 -4.45
N THR A 489 5.43 6.98 -4.30
CA THR A 489 4.52 5.87 -4.61
C THR A 489 4.51 5.53 -6.11
N LEU A 490 4.45 6.54 -6.99
CA LEU A 490 4.52 6.30 -8.44
C LEU A 490 5.90 5.73 -8.84
N HIS A 491 6.98 6.27 -8.27
CA HIS A 491 8.33 5.74 -8.53
C HIS A 491 8.45 4.28 -8.08
N ALA A 492 7.86 3.91 -6.93
CA ALA A 492 7.83 2.54 -6.43
C ALA A 492 6.95 1.61 -7.29
N ALA A 493 5.82 2.10 -7.81
CA ALA A 493 4.96 1.36 -8.73
C ALA A 493 5.69 1.06 -10.05
N ASN A 494 6.39 2.05 -10.61
CA ASN A 494 7.23 1.86 -11.81
C ASN A 494 8.35 0.85 -11.57
N LEU A 495 8.98 0.89 -10.39
CA LEU A 495 10.02 -0.06 -10.03
C LEU A 495 9.47 -1.49 -9.97
N LEU A 496 8.30 -1.68 -9.38
CA LEU A 496 7.63 -2.99 -9.32
C LEU A 496 7.21 -3.47 -10.72
N ASN A 497 6.64 -2.60 -11.56
CA ASN A 497 6.30 -2.93 -12.94
C ASN A 497 7.53 -3.37 -13.75
N ALA A 498 8.66 -2.70 -13.56
CA ALA A 498 9.89 -3.04 -14.26
C ALA A 498 10.51 -4.36 -13.78
N GLU A 499 10.26 -4.77 -12.51
CA GLU A 499 10.73 -6.06 -11.98
C GLU A 499 9.97 -7.25 -12.56
N ASP A 500 8.66 -7.15 -12.71
CA ASP A 500 7.81 -8.30 -13.05
C ASP A 500 7.04 -8.14 -14.38
N GLY A 501 7.24 -7.05 -15.11
CA GLY A 501 6.56 -6.75 -16.37
C GLY A 501 5.10 -6.31 -16.19
N GLY A 502 4.71 -5.91 -14.99
CA GLY A 502 3.35 -5.45 -14.67
C GLY A 502 2.98 -4.13 -15.32
N GLN A 503 1.69 -3.83 -15.32
CA GLN A 503 1.05 -2.62 -15.85
C GLN A 503 0.24 -1.92 -14.74
N ARG A 504 0.76 -1.90 -13.49
CA ARG A 504 0.11 -1.25 -12.36
C ARG A 504 0.07 0.25 -12.59
N ARG A 505 -1.10 0.82 -12.49
CA ARG A 505 -1.31 2.26 -12.66
C ARG A 505 -1.36 2.95 -11.30
N CYS A 506 -0.76 4.14 -11.22
CA CYS A 506 -0.74 4.95 -10.01
C CYS A 506 -1.40 6.31 -10.27
N ILE A 507 -2.35 6.68 -9.40
CA ILE A 507 -2.95 8.01 -9.34
C ILE A 507 -2.46 8.67 -8.07
N MET A 508 -1.77 9.79 -8.22
CA MET A 508 -1.26 10.61 -7.12
C MET A 508 -2.05 11.89 -6.99
N VAL A 509 -2.33 12.28 -5.75
CA VAL A 509 -2.93 13.59 -5.44
C VAL A 509 -2.03 14.31 -4.44
N THR A 510 -1.72 15.55 -4.70
CA THR A 510 -1.04 16.45 -3.76
C THR A 510 -1.49 17.89 -4.00
N ASN A 511 -1.51 18.71 -2.94
CA ASN A 511 -1.71 20.14 -3.07
C ASN A 511 -0.46 20.82 -3.67
N ASN A 512 -0.53 22.12 -3.91
CA ASN A 512 0.59 22.89 -4.43
C ASN A 512 1.05 23.96 -3.42
N GLU A 513 1.12 23.61 -2.15
CA GLU A 513 1.59 24.50 -1.09
C GLU A 513 3.07 24.85 -1.24
N VAL A 514 3.44 26.06 -0.86
CA VAL A 514 4.80 26.55 -0.71
C VAL A 514 5.18 26.56 0.77
N SER A 515 6.48 26.46 1.09
CA SER A 515 6.93 26.58 2.47
C SER A 515 6.65 27.98 3.04
N GLU A 516 6.55 28.10 4.36
CA GLU A 516 6.28 29.39 5.02
C GLU A 516 7.34 30.44 4.71
N SER A 517 8.61 30.03 4.60
CA SER A 517 9.73 30.92 4.23
C SER A 517 9.64 31.39 2.78
N GLU A 518 9.29 30.50 1.85
CA GLU A 518 9.06 30.86 0.45
C GLU A 518 7.84 31.77 0.30
N ALA A 519 6.73 31.48 0.97
CA ALA A 519 5.53 32.31 0.97
C ALA A 519 5.84 33.75 1.45
N LYS A 520 6.58 33.89 2.57
CA LYS A 520 7.01 35.20 3.07
C LYS A 520 7.93 35.94 2.09
N SER A 521 8.82 35.22 1.40
CA SER A 521 9.69 35.79 0.37
C SER A 521 8.92 36.26 -0.86
N LEU A 522 7.96 35.44 -1.34
CA LEU A 522 7.10 35.77 -2.47
C LEU A 522 6.21 36.97 -2.18
N THR A 523 5.56 37.00 -1.00
CA THR A 523 4.72 38.14 -0.57
C THR A 523 5.50 39.43 -0.50
N LYS A 524 6.77 39.40 0.00
CA LYS A 524 7.64 40.59 -0.02
C LYS A 524 7.97 41.09 -1.42
N ARG A 525 7.94 40.22 -2.42
CA ARG A 525 8.16 40.53 -3.84
C ARG A 525 6.86 40.92 -4.56
N GLY A 526 5.71 40.95 -3.87
CA GLY A 526 4.41 41.30 -4.41
C GLY A 526 3.61 40.14 -5.02
N TYR A 527 4.08 38.90 -4.89
CA TYR A 527 3.36 37.72 -5.38
C TYR A 527 2.45 37.11 -4.33
N GLN A 528 1.33 36.54 -4.78
CA GLN A 528 0.33 35.89 -3.94
C GLN A 528 -0.07 34.53 -4.52
N ALA A 529 -0.77 33.72 -3.73
CA ALA A 529 -1.31 32.44 -4.18
C ALA A 529 -2.17 32.61 -5.45
N GLY A 530 -1.94 31.76 -6.45
CA GLY A 530 -2.53 31.85 -7.78
C GLY A 530 -1.64 32.55 -8.81
N ASP A 531 -0.60 33.29 -8.41
CA ASP A 531 0.37 33.86 -9.34
C ASP A 531 1.33 32.78 -9.84
N LYS A 532 1.79 32.87 -11.09
CA LYS A 532 2.67 31.87 -11.70
C LYS A 532 3.97 31.67 -10.90
N GLU A 533 4.57 32.73 -10.40
CA GLU A 533 5.79 32.72 -9.60
C GLU A 533 5.59 32.02 -8.24
N TRP A 534 4.38 32.10 -7.69
CA TRP A 534 4.00 31.37 -6.49
C TRP A 534 3.79 29.88 -6.78
N GLU A 535 2.95 29.56 -7.76
CA GLU A 535 2.57 28.20 -8.10
C GLU A 535 3.77 27.33 -8.51
N GLN A 536 4.74 27.91 -9.22
CA GLN A 536 5.98 27.20 -9.63
C GLN A 536 6.87 26.72 -8.49
N LEU A 537 6.71 27.22 -7.27
CA LEU A 537 7.45 26.78 -6.09
C LEU A 537 6.65 25.81 -5.21
N GLY A 538 5.38 25.57 -5.55
CA GLY A 538 4.53 24.65 -4.83
C GLY A 538 4.95 23.19 -4.99
N ILE A 539 4.57 22.35 -4.02
CA ILE A 539 5.03 20.96 -3.93
C ILE A 539 4.70 20.12 -5.18
N ALA A 540 3.50 20.27 -5.77
CA ALA A 540 3.11 19.52 -6.95
C ALA A 540 4.01 19.85 -8.15
N GLN A 541 4.24 21.14 -8.40
CA GLN A 541 4.97 21.64 -9.59
C GLN A 541 6.48 21.63 -9.41
N TYR A 542 6.99 21.83 -8.18
CA TYR A 542 8.42 21.96 -7.91
C TYR A 542 9.08 20.64 -7.48
N VAL A 543 8.31 19.70 -6.94
CA VAL A 543 8.84 18.44 -6.39
C VAL A 543 8.23 17.22 -7.06
N THR A 544 6.91 17.03 -6.95
CA THR A 544 6.23 15.78 -7.32
C THR A 544 6.31 15.52 -8.83
N TRP A 545 5.94 16.53 -9.62
CA TRP A 545 5.98 16.39 -11.08
C TRP A 545 7.40 16.27 -11.63
N PRO A 546 8.40 17.12 -11.27
CA PRO A 546 9.77 16.94 -11.73
C PRO A 546 10.38 15.60 -11.33
N ARG A 547 10.10 15.07 -10.14
CA ARG A 547 10.52 13.72 -9.77
C ARG A 547 9.91 12.66 -10.69
N THR A 548 8.63 12.80 -11.00
CA THR A 548 7.92 11.87 -11.90
C THR A 548 8.57 11.87 -13.28
N VAL A 549 8.75 13.05 -13.89
CA VAL A 549 9.39 13.20 -15.20
C VAL A 549 10.81 12.63 -15.18
N CYS A 550 11.63 13.02 -14.22
CA CYS A 550 13.02 12.60 -14.13
C CYS A 550 13.18 11.09 -13.92
N SER A 551 12.32 10.48 -13.09
CA SER A 551 12.36 9.03 -12.86
C SER A 551 11.92 8.25 -14.11
N VAL A 552 10.90 8.72 -14.81
CA VAL A 552 10.42 8.10 -16.05
C VAL A 552 11.47 8.21 -17.16
N LEU A 553 12.11 9.36 -17.30
CA LEU A 553 13.12 9.60 -18.35
C LEU A 553 14.54 9.13 -17.97
N GLY A 554 14.80 8.75 -16.73
CA GLY A 554 16.13 8.32 -16.25
C GLY A 554 17.17 9.44 -16.16
N CYS A 555 16.76 10.70 -15.98
CA CYS A 555 17.65 11.87 -15.94
C CYS A 555 17.37 12.75 -14.73
N ASP A 556 18.28 13.66 -14.39
CA ASP A 556 18.06 14.72 -13.41
C ASP A 556 17.30 15.91 -14.04
N VAL A 557 16.93 16.91 -13.22
CA VAL A 557 16.23 18.12 -13.68
C VAL A 557 17.01 18.98 -14.68
N LYS A 558 18.30 18.68 -14.92
CA LYS A 558 19.15 19.32 -15.93
C LYS A 558 19.30 18.46 -17.18
N GLY A 559 18.60 17.31 -17.26
CA GLY A 559 18.66 16.35 -18.39
C GLY A 559 19.88 15.44 -18.38
N LYS A 560 20.69 15.42 -17.29
CA LYS A 560 21.83 14.52 -17.18
C LYS A 560 21.37 13.13 -16.74
N PRO A 561 21.86 12.03 -17.40
CA PRO A 561 21.51 10.68 -16.98
C PRO A 561 21.80 10.38 -15.52
N LEU A 562 20.86 9.72 -14.83
CA LEU A 562 21.02 9.33 -13.44
C LEU A 562 22.08 8.23 -13.29
N ALA A 563 22.98 8.39 -12.33
CA ALA A 563 24.05 7.42 -12.09
C ALA A 563 23.59 6.23 -11.24
N GLY A 564 24.20 5.06 -11.49
CA GLY A 564 23.99 3.83 -10.73
C GLY A 564 22.75 3.03 -11.15
N ASP A 565 22.48 2.00 -10.37
CA ASP A 565 21.32 1.10 -10.54
C ASP A 565 20.37 1.18 -9.34
N TYR A 566 19.32 0.36 -9.38
CA TYR A 566 18.34 0.23 -8.28
C TYR A 566 18.68 -0.89 -7.30
N GLY A 567 19.85 -1.55 -7.41
CA GLY A 567 20.30 -2.54 -6.45
C GLY A 567 20.58 -1.93 -5.08
N VAL A 568 20.45 -2.75 -4.04
CA VAL A 568 20.78 -2.39 -2.67
C VAL A 568 21.68 -3.46 -2.08
N GLU A 569 22.88 -3.06 -1.71
CA GLU A 569 23.86 -3.92 -1.06
C GLU A 569 23.75 -3.83 0.46
N ALA A 570 23.77 -4.98 1.12
CA ALA A 570 23.82 -5.09 2.57
C ALA A 570 25.06 -5.92 2.98
N GLU A 571 25.64 -5.55 4.10
CA GLU A 571 26.67 -6.39 4.73
C GLU A 571 26.03 -7.66 5.28
N ASP A 572 26.63 -8.78 4.99
CA ASP A 572 26.24 -10.09 5.53
C ASP A 572 27.47 -10.80 6.11
N TYR A 573 27.24 -11.76 6.98
CA TYR A 573 28.29 -12.52 7.64
C TYR A 573 28.08 -14.01 7.40
N VAL A 574 28.95 -14.61 6.61
CA VAL A 574 28.94 -16.06 6.35
C VAL A 574 29.98 -16.77 7.20
N ILE A 575 29.73 -18.03 7.52
CA ILE A 575 30.71 -18.85 8.25
C ILE A 575 31.95 -19.01 7.36
N ASP A 576 33.08 -18.65 7.91
CA ASP A 576 34.39 -18.90 7.27
C ASP A 576 34.90 -20.28 7.68
N GLU A 577 34.68 -21.26 6.81
CA GLU A 577 35.10 -22.64 7.05
C GLU A 577 36.63 -22.84 6.94
N GLU A 578 37.32 -21.90 6.27
CA GLU A 578 38.78 -21.97 6.04
C GLU A 578 39.58 -21.38 7.20
N SER A 579 38.97 -20.55 8.03
CA SER A 579 39.64 -19.86 9.13
C SER A 579 39.48 -20.62 10.44
N ALA A 580 40.59 -21.07 11.04
CA ALA A 580 40.64 -21.61 12.38
C ALA A 580 41.29 -20.60 13.35
N ILE A 581 40.61 -20.26 14.43
CA ILE A 581 41.20 -19.51 15.53
C ILE A 581 42.02 -20.46 16.41
N VAL A 582 43.31 -20.15 16.58
CA VAL A 582 44.21 -20.92 17.41
C VAL A 582 44.45 -20.20 18.75
N SER A 583 44.36 -20.89 19.86
CA SER A 583 44.63 -20.34 21.18
C SER A 583 46.11 -19.92 21.25
N LYS A 584 46.35 -18.67 21.56
CA LYS A 584 47.71 -18.12 21.74
C LYS A 584 48.45 -18.79 22.90
N THR A 585 47.74 -19.34 23.88
CA THR A 585 48.29 -19.96 25.08
C THR A 585 48.63 -21.42 24.90
N THR A 586 47.81 -22.15 24.13
CA THR A 586 47.93 -23.61 24.00
C THR A 586 48.32 -24.09 22.61
N GLY A 587 48.34 -23.21 21.61
CA GLY A 587 48.61 -23.56 20.21
C GLY A 587 47.55 -24.47 19.56
N LYS A 588 46.44 -24.76 20.24
CA LYS A 588 45.42 -25.68 19.75
C LYS A 588 44.28 -24.91 19.09
N PRO A 589 43.64 -25.49 18.03
CA PRO A 589 42.43 -24.91 17.43
C PRO A 589 41.33 -24.75 18.47
N LEU A 590 40.74 -23.57 18.53
CA LEU A 590 39.55 -23.30 19.33
C LEU A 590 38.31 -23.69 18.52
N LYS A 591 37.39 -24.41 19.14
CA LYS A 591 36.06 -24.71 18.57
C LYS A 591 35.22 -23.40 18.62
N THR A 592 35.47 -22.51 17.67
CA THR A 592 34.68 -21.28 17.52
C THR A 592 34.30 -21.10 16.06
N THR A 593 33.17 -20.51 15.82
CA THR A 593 32.72 -20.18 14.46
C THR A 593 33.32 -18.81 14.08
N VAL A 594 34.08 -18.78 13.02
CA VAL A 594 34.59 -17.53 12.43
C VAL A 594 33.63 -17.08 11.36
N TYR A 595 33.34 -15.79 11.33
CA TYR A 595 32.47 -15.18 10.31
C TYR A 595 33.30 -14.29 9.41
N LYS A 596 33.10 -14.44 8.10
CA LYS A 596 33.67 -13.57 7.08
C LYS A 596 32.60 -12.59 6.62
N LYS A 597 32.93 -11.31 6.57
CA LYS A 597 32.07 -10.28 6.03
C LYS A 597 31.93 -10.46 4.52
N THR A 598 30.70 -10.48 4.05
CA THR A 598 30.34 -10.53 2.62
C THR A 598 29.36 -9.40 2.30
N VAL A 599 29.11 -9.20 1.02
CA VAL A 599 28.08 -8.25 0.54
C VAL A 599 26.97 -9.07 -0.13
N LYS A 600 25.74 -8.82 0.27
CA LYS A 600 24.55 -9.44 -0.29
C LYS A 600 23.69 -8.40 -0.99
N GLN A 601 23.24 -8.70 -2.20
CA GLN A 601 22.21 -7.92 -2.88
C GLN A 601 20.84 -8.22 -2.28
N LEU A 602 20.13 -7.19 -1.79
CA LEU A 602 18.79 -7.34 -1.23
C LEU A 602 17.73 -7.49 -2.31
N TYR A 603 17.95 -6.87 -3.47
CA TYR A 603 17.04 -6.89 -4.64
C TYR A 603 17.84 -7.22 -5.90
N PRO A 604 18.16 -8.51 -6.15
CA PRO A 604 19.02 -8.91 -7.28
C PRO A 604 18.50 -8.52 -8.65
N SER A 605 17.16 -8.54 -8.85
CA SER A 605 16.51 -8.09 -10.08
C SER A 605 16.76 -6.60 -10.35
N LEU A 606 16.69 -5.76 -9.30
CA LEU A 606 16.89 -4.33 -9.39
C LEU A 606 18.36 -3.93 -9.60
N ALA A 607 19.31 -4.76 -9.19
CA ALA A 607 20.75 -4.52 -9.39
C ALA A 607 21.16 -4.50 -10.87
N GLN A 608 20.32 -5.04 -11.76
CA GLN A 608 20.56 -5.03 -13.21
C GLN A 608 19.90 -3.82 -13.91
N MET A 609 19.06 -3.06 -13.19
CA MET A 609 18.30 -1.94 -13.73
C MET A 609 19.05 -0.63 -13.50
N LYS A 610 19.59 -0.05 -14.56
CA LYS A 610 20.25 1.26 -14.49
C LYS A 610 19.20 2.37 -14.35
N LYS A 611 19.44 3.32 -13.44
CA LYS A 611 18.57 4.48 -13.27
C LYS A 611 18.46 5.34 -14.53
N ALA A 612 19.54 5.39 -15.32
CA ALA A 612 19.59 6.12 -16.58
C ALA A 612 18.68 5.56 -17.68
N ASP A 613 18.25 4.30 -17.58
CA ASP A 613 17.36 3.70 -18.59
C ASP A 613 15.91 4.20 -18.43
N GLY A 614 15.57 4.83 -17.28
CA GLY A 614 14.22 5.27 -16.96
C GLY A 614 13.22 4.12 -16.85
N PHE A 615 11.94 4.44 -16.97
CA PHE A 615 10.85 3.46 -16.95
C PHE A 615 10.01 3.52 -18.22
N LYS A 616 9.58 2.36 -18.72
CA LYS A 616 8.60 2.25 -19.82
C LYS A 616 7.20 2.59 -19.30
N ALA A 617 6.97 3.86 -19.07
CA ALA A 617 5.71 4.37 -18.52
C ALA A 617 5.44 5.77 -19.04
N ASN A 618 4.18 6.20 -18.96
CA ASN A 618 3.74 7.54 -19.29
C ASN A 618 3.04 8.15 -18.06
N ALA A 619 2.98 9.48 -17.98
CA ALA A 619 2.23 10.15 -16.93
C ALA A 619 1.62 11.46 -17.44
N ALA A 620 0.44 11.78 -16.93
CA ALA A 620 -0.27 13.03 -17.17
C ALA A 620 -0.44 13.80 -15.87
N PHE A 621 -0.20 15.10 -15.94
CA PHE A 621 -0.34 16.01 -14.82
C PHE A 621 -1.53 16.96 -15.03
N PHE A 622 -2.43 16.99 -14.07
CA PHE A 622 -3.63 17.82 -14.08
C PHE A 622 -3.71 18.70 -12.84
N LYS A 623 -4.39 19.83 -12.99
CA LYS A 623 -4.88 20.64 -11.87
C LYS A 623 -6.39 20.47 -11.75
N LEU A 624 -6.87 20.23 -10.54
CA LEU A 624 -8.29 20.20 -10.26
C LEU A 624 -8.86 21.65 -10.29
N GLY A 625 -9.86 21.86 -11.10
CA GLY A 625 -10.65 23.08 -11.15
C GLY A 625 -12.13 22.80 -10.90
N PHE A 626 -12.95 23.84 -10.94
CA PHE A 626 -14.39 23.72 -10.68
C PHE A 626 -15.21 24.40 -11.80
N LEU A 627 -16.22 23.69 -12.29
CA LEU A 627 -17.10 24.15 -13.36
C LEU A 627 -18.34 24.84 -12.83
N ASP A 628 -18.89 25.76 -13.62
CA ASP A 628 -20.20 26.34 -13.35
C ASP A 628 -21.33 25.35 -13.70
N LYS A 629 -22.19 25.04 -12.73
CA LYS A 629 -23.30 24.09 -12.88
C LYS A 629 -24.13 24.28 -14.13
N ASN A 630 -24.53 25.57 -14.38
CA ASN A 630 -25.44 25.89 -15.48
C ASN A 630 -24.73 25.73 -16.83
N ALA A 631 -23.43 26.05 -16.89
CA ALA A 631 -22.64 25.88 -18.10
C ALA A 631 -22.46 24.38 -18.44
N VAL A 632 -22.23 23.54 -17.43
CA VAL A 632 -22.17 22.06 -17.61
C VAL A 632 -23.53 21.53 -18.10
N ALA A 633 -24.63 21.91 -17.44
CA ALA A 633 -25.98 21.46 -17.82
C ALA A 633 -26.39 21.89 -19.26
N LEU A 634 -25.82 22.98 -19.76
CA LEU A 634 -26.02 23.45 -21.12
C LEU A 634 -25.02 22.91 -22.15
N GLY A 635 -24.15 21.94 -21.73
CA GLY A 635 -23.13 21.34 -22.60
C GLY A 635 -22.01 22.30 -23.05
N ARG A 636 -21.90 23.49 -22.45
CA ARG A 636 -20.93 24.52 -22.85
C ARG A 636 -19.49 24.23 -22.35
N GLN A 637 -19.32 23.25 -21.51
CA GLN A 637 -18.04 22.87 -20.91
C GLN A 637 -17.63 21.40 -21.23
N PHE A 638 -18.01 20.95 -22.43
CA PHE A 638 -17.69 19.57 -22.87
C PHE A 638 -16.18 19.29 -22.93
N LYS A 639 -15.42 20.27 -23.43
CA LYS A 639 -13.97 20.12 -23.62
C LYS A 639 -13.23 19.92 -22.30
N GLU A 640 -13.67 20.62 -21.26
CA GLU A 640 -13.11 20.55 -19.92
C GLU A 640 -13.39 19.21 -19.25
N LEU A 641 -14.44 18.51 -19.67
CA LEU A 641 -14.76 17.18 -19.15
C LEU A 641 -13.98 16.04 -19.80
N LEU A 642 -13.36 16.23 -20.97
CA LEU A 642 -12.64 15.17 -21.68
C LEU A 642 -11.61 14.43 -20.81
N PRO A 643 -10.76 15.09 -19.99
CA PRO A 643 -9.83 14.37 -19.13
C PRO A 643 -10.54 13.53 -18.06
N VAL A 644 -11.71 13.96 -17.57
CA VAL A 644 -12.52 13.20 -16.62
C VAL A 644 -13.11 11.95 -17.29
N LEU A 645 -13.61 12.10 -18.52
CA LEU A 645 -14.13 10.99 -19.33
C LEU A 645 -13.03 9.97 -19.68
N TRP A 646 -11.84 10.47 -20.06
CA TRP A 646 -10.65 9.65 -20.31
C TRP A 646 -10.24 8.82 -19.10
N LEU A 647 -10.19 9.44 -17.90
CA LEU A 647 -9.90 8.69 -16.67
C LEU A 647 -10.96 7.65 -16.36
N LYS A 648 -12.25 7.97 -16.56
CA LYS A 648 -13.38 7.07 -16.32
C LYS A 648 -13.38 5.88 -17.27
N ALA A 649 -12.91 6.09 -18.51
CA ALA A 649 -12.74 5.05 -19.52
C ALA A 649 -11.43 4.22 -19.36
N GLY A 650 -10.69 4.40 -18.26
CA GLY A 650 -9.51 3.60 -17.98
C GLY A 650 -8.18 4.28 -18.29
N ALA A 651 -8.16 5.54 -18.76
CA ALA A 651 -6.94 6.30 -19.08
C ALA A 651 -6.02 5.57 -20.09
N HIS A 652 -6.61 5.05 -21.16
CA HIS A 652 -5.87 4.42 -22.27
C HIS A 652 -5.33 5.47 -23.24
N GLY A 653 -4.11 5.28 -23.75
CA GLY A 653 -3.46 6.24 -24.65
C GLY A 653 -3.25 7.65 -24.06
N PRO A 654 -2.79 8.61 -24.84
CA PRO A 654 -2.65 10.00 -24.39
C PRO A 654 -4.01 10.65 -24.14
N CYS A 655 -4.08 11.52 -23.11
CA CYS A 655 -5.31 12.23 -22.79
C CYS A 655 -5.78 13.09 -23.97
N PRO A 656 -7.01 12.88 -24.50
CA PRO A 656 -7.51 13.63 -25.64
C PRO A 656 -7.80 15.08 -25.27
N SER A 657 -7.62 15.98 -26.23
CA SER A 657 -7.94 17.41 -26.09
C SER A 657 -8.59 17.93 -27.38
N LEU A 658 -9.43 18.94 -27.24
CA LEU A 658 -9.99 19.70 -28.36
C LEU A 658 -9.45 21.14 -28.29
N GLU A 659 -9.19 21.72 -29.47
CA GLU A 659 -8.77 23.13 -29.54
C GLU A 659 -9.84 24.04 -28.92
N GLU A 660 -9.40 25.10 -28.28
CA GLU A 660 -10.29 26.00 -27.53
C GLU A 660 -11.35 26.64 -28.43
N ALA A 661 -10.97 26.97 -29.66
CA ALA A 661 -11.85 27.57 -30.68
C ALA A 661 -12.67 26.56 -31.51
N ALA A 662 -12.42 25.23 -31.38
CA ALA A 662 -13.17 24.24 -32.15
C ALA A 662 -14.62 24.16 -31.68
N GLU A 663 -15.55 23.88 -32.59
CA GLU A 663 -16.94 23.55 -32.22
C GLU A 663 -16.97 22.16 -31.56
N VAL A 664 -17.92 21.92 -30.65
CA VAL A 664 -18.11 20.59 -30.07
C VAL A 664 -18.58 19.66 -31.18
N PRO A 665 -17.87 18.57 -31.49
CA PRO A 665 -18.28 17.65 -32.55
C PRO A 665 -19.57 16.92 -32.16
N ALA A 666 -20.43 16.63 -33.13
CA ALA A 666 -21.68 15.89 -32.90
C ALA A 666 -21.48 14.49 -32.39
N MET A 667 -20.32 13.88 -32.68
CA MET A 667 -19.84 12.63 -32.12
C MET A 667 -18.30 12.61 -32.10
N LEU A 668 -17.72 11.88 -31.15
CA LEU A 668 -16.28 11.70 -30.98
C LEU A 668 -16.01 10.21 -30.71
N VAL A 669 -15.31 9.54 -31.62
CA VAL A 669 -14.92 8.14 -31.46
C VAL A 669 -13.40 8.06 -31.34
N LEU A 670 -12.91 7.54 -30.23
CA LEU A 670 -11.50 7.55 -29.84
C LEU A 670 -11.02 6.11 -29.55
N PRO A 671 -10.67 5.32 -30.59
CA PRO A 671 -10.22 3.93 -30.41
C PRO A 671 -8.98 3.78 -29.52
N GLU A 672 -8.01 4.70 -29.67
CA GLU A 672 -6.80 4.71 -28.84
C GLU A 672 -7.08 4.97 -27.36
N ASN A 673 -8.21 5.62 -27.04
CA ASN A 673 -8.60 5.93 -25.66
C ASN A 673 -9.72 5.04 -25.15
N HIS A 674 -10.15 4.06 -25.93
CA HIS A 674 -11.19 3.06 -25.62
C HIS A 674 -12.56 3.64 -25.28
N PHE A 675 -12.88 4.88 -25.72
CA PHE A 675 -14.19 5.44 -25.50
C PHE A 675 -14.73 6.24 -26.68
N ALA A 676 -16.04 6.42 -26.68
CA ALA A 676 -16.75 7.26 -27.64
C ALA A 676 -17.78 8.16 -26.94
N VAL A 677 -18.06 9.31 -27.54
CA VAL A 677 -19.05 10.28 -27.04
C VAL A 677 -20.00 10.69 -28.16
N LEU A 678 -21.31 10.58 -27.91
CA LEU A 678 -22.36 11.13 -28.77
C LEU A 678 -22.87 12.42 -28.12
N THR A 679 -22.70 13.57 -28.79
CA THR A 679 -23.14 14.89 -28.31
C THR A 679 -24.41 15.37 -29.00
N ASP A 680 -24.76 14.82 -30.18
CA ASP A 680 -25.98 15.10 -30.93
C ASP A 680 -26.70 13.78 -31.28
N GLU A 681 -27.88 13.58 -30.68
CA GLU A 681 -28.70 12.36 -30.86
C GLU A 681 -29.07 12.11 -32.34
N SER A 682 -29.16 13.15 -33.18
CA SER A 682 -29.46 12.99 -34.61
C SER A 682 -28.41 12.19 -35.38
N GLN A 683 -27.20 12.04 -34.83
CA GLN A 683 -26.11 11.28 -35.43
C GLN A 683 -25.98 9.83 -34.88
N TYR A 684 -26.99 9.36 -34.14
CA TYR A 684 -26.89 8.06 -33.45
C TYR A 684 -26.63 6.87 -34.40
N GLU A 685 -27.28 6.81 -35.59
CA GLU A 685 -27.06 5.68 -36.51
C GLU A 685 -25.62 5.60 -36.99
N ALA A 686 -25.04 6.74 -37.37
CA ALA A 686 -23.64 6.83 -37.82
C ALA A 686 -22.67 6.52 -36.65
N PHE A 687 -22.99 7.00 -35.47
CA PHE A 687 -22.23 6.76 -34.24
C PHE A 687 -22.24 5.26 -33.87
N ALA A 688 -23.41 4.63 -33.83
CA ALA A 688 -23.54 3.21 -33.49
C ALA A 688 -22.80 2.32 -34.51
N ALA A 689 -22.85 2.66 -35.80
CA ALA A 689 -22.10 1.92 -36.81
C ALA A 689 -20.58 2.00 -36.59
N GLN A 690 -20.04 3.15 -36.19
CA GLN A 690 -18.61 3.29 -35.88
C GLN A 690 -18.23 2.58 -34.58
N VAL A 691 -18.98 2.77 -33.51
CA VAL A 691 -18.71 2.12 -32.21
C VAL A 691 -18.77 0.60 -32.31
N ASN A 692 -19.80 0.04 -32.96
CA ASN A 692 -19.94 -1.39 -33.11
C ASN A 692 -18.95 -2.01 -34.12
N GLY A 693 -18.29 -1.18 -34.93
CA GLY A 693 -17.21 -1.58 -35.83
C GLY A 693 -15.81 -1.57 -35.20
N GLU A 694 -15.66 -1.04 -33.99
CA GLU A 694 -14.39 -0.84 -33.29
C GLU A 694 -14.36 -1.63 -31.96
N ASP A 695 -13.80 -2.82 -31.96
CA ASP A 695 -13.73 -3.70 -30.78
C ASP A 695 -12.97 -3.08 -29.59
N SER A 696 -12.16 -2.04 -29.82
CA SER A 696 -11.42 -1.32 -28.77
C SER A 696 -12.29 -0.39 -27.93
N ILE A 697 -13.49 0.01 -28.39
CA ILE A 697 -14.39 0.91 -27.66
C ILE A 697 -15.14 0.14 -26.59
N THR A 698 -14.73 0.32 -25.34
CA THR A 698 -15.37 -0.33 -24.17
C THR A 698 -16.33 0.59 -23.42
N THR A 699 -16.15 1.92 -23.55
CA THR A 699 -16.92 2.91 -22.80
C THR A 699 -17.61 3.90 -23.75
N VAL A 700 -18.91 4.17 -23.51
CA VAL A 700 -19.69 5.11 -24.32
C VAL A 700 -20.39 6.13 -23.44
N TYR A 701 -20.29 7.39 -23.84
CA TYR A 701 -20.98 8.51 -23.22
C TYR A 701 -22.03 9.09 -24.19
N ILE A 702 -23.26 9.27 -23.74
CA ILE A 702 -24.36 9.81 -24.56
C ILE A 702 -24.93 11.05 -23.89
N VAL A 703 -24.95 12.16 -24.62
CA VAL A 703 -25.63 13.41 -24.22
C VAL A 703 -27.09 13.32 -24.65
N THR A 704 -27.99 13.18 -23.71
CA THR A 704 -29.44 13.21 -23.92
C THR A 704 -30.15 13.57 -22.63
N ASP A 705 -31.29 14.31 -22.78
CA ASP A 705 -32.18 14.65 -21.67
C ASP A 705 -33.26 13.56 -21.47
N SER A 706 -33.37 12.62 -22.43
CA SER A 706 -34.39 11.57 -22.46
C SER A 706 -33.83 10.27 -21.90
N GLU A 707 -34.25 9.85 -20.72
CA GLU A 707 -33.90 8.52 -20.19
C GLU A 707 -34.43 7.33 -21.03
N PRO A 708 -35.68 7.37 -21.57
CA PRO A 708 -36.12 6.35 -22.51
C PRO A 708 -35.26 6.31 -23.78
N GLY A 709 -34.93 7.49 -24.34
CA GLY A 709 -34.06 7.61 -25.53
C GLY A 709 -32.65 7.05 -25.24
N TYR A 710 -32.07 7.36 -24.07
CA TYR A 710 -30.79 6.79 -23.63
C TYR A 710 -30.85 5.26 -23.60
N ARG A 711 -31.87 4.68 -22.97
CA ARG A 711 -32.03 3.21 -22.90
C ARG A 711 -32.20 2.55 -24.27
N GLU A 712 -32.89 3.22 -25.18
CA GLU A 712 -33.03 2.73 -26.54
C GLU A 712 -31.69 2.74 -27.27
N MET A 713 -30.96 3.86 -27.22
CA MET A 713 -29.66 4.00 -27.87
C MET A 713 -28.63 2.98 -27.34
N ILE A 714 -28.50 2.79 -26.04
CA ILE A 714 -27.52 1.85 -25.49
C ILE A 714 -27.84 0.39 -25.82
N SER A 715 -29.10 0.04 -26.06
CA SER A 715 -29.48 -1.33 -26.42
C SER A 715 -28.93 -1.77 -27.80
N GLY A 716 -28.54 -0.82 -28.64
CA GLY A 716 -27.94 -1.06 -29.97
C GLY A 716 -26.42 -0.98 -29.99
N LEU A 717 -25.75 -0.78 -28.85
CA LEU A 717 -24.28 -0.63 -28.74
C LEU A 717 -23.62 -1.87 -28.11
N HIS A 718 -22.42 -2.19 -28.58
CA HIS A 718 -21.59 -3.30 -28.07
C HIS A 718 -20.52 -2.78 -27.09
N ALA A 719 -20.88 -1.87 -26.18
CA ALA A 719 -19.97 -1.33 -25.16
C ALA A 719 -20.20 -1.99 -23.79
N GLU A 720 -19.14 -2.15 -23.02
CA GLU A 720 -19.18 -2.72 -21.67
C GLU A 720 -19.82 -1.73 -20.67
N ASP A 721 -19.39 -0.48 -20.74
CA ASP A 721 -19.85 0.62 -19.87
C ASP A 721 -20.53 1.71 -20.68
N THR A 722 -21.71 2.16 -20.24
CA THR A 722 -22.46 3.27 -20.86
C THR A 722 -22.88 4.29 -19.83
N TYR A 723 -22.79 5.58 -20.16
CA TYR A 723 -23.12 6.68 -19.25
C TYR A 723 -23.97 7.75 -19.95
N GLN A 724 -25.01 8.26 -19.27
CA GLN A 724 -25.76 9.42 -19.69
C GLN A 724 -25.00 10.68 -19.27
N LEU A 725 -24.20 11.23 -20.17
CA LEU A 725 -23.32 12.38 -19.87
C LEU A 725 -24.12 13.60 -19.39
N TYR A 726 -23.51 14.43 -18.57
CA TYR A 726 -24.01 15.54 -17.79
C TYR A 726 -24.95 15.15 -16.66
N ARG A 727 -25.96 14.32 -16.89
CA ARG A 727 -26.88 13.88 -15.84
C ARG A 727 -26.14 13.07 -14.78
N ASP A 728 -25.44 12.03 -15.19
CA ASP A 728 -24.69 11.16 -14.25
C ASP A 728 -23.61 11.95 -13.49
N TYR A 729 -22.93 12.86 -14.20
CA TYR A 729 -21.94 13.76 -13.60
C TYR A 729 -22.58 14.73 -12.59
N LEU A 730 -23.63 15.46 -12.98
CA LEU A 730 -24.28 16.43 -12.12
C LEU A 730 -24.99 15.79 -10.91
N ASP A 731 -25.63 14.64 -11.11
CA ASP A 731 -26.32 13.92 -10.04
C ASP A 731 -25.35 13.35 -9.03
N ASN A 732 -24.20 12.80 -9.47
CA ASN A 732 -23.17 12.30 -8.55
C ASN A 732 -22.70 13.38 -7.56
N PHE A 733 -22.35 14.57 -8.07
CA PHE A 733 -21.91 15.67 -7.22
C PHE A 733 -23.03 16.35 -6.43
N ARG A 734 -24.28 16.12 -6.76
CA ARG A 734 -25.44 16.56 -5.98
C ARG A 734 -25.76 15.62 -4.82
N ILE A 735 -25.61 14.31 -5.01
CA ILE A 735 -25.93 13.28 -4.01
C ILE A 735 -24.85 13.20 -2.93
N ASN A 736 -23.58 13.34 -3.28
CA ASN A 736 -22.45 13.22 -2.36
C ASN A 736 -22.35 14.33 -1.29
N HIS A 737 -23.27 15.31 -1.28
CA HIS A 737 -23.32 16.40 -0.31
C HIS A 737 -24.32 16.21 0.83
N GLY A 738 -25.13 15.16 0.78
CA GLY A 738 -26.03 14.82 1.88
C GLY A 738 -25.33 13.90 2.89
N GLY A 739 -24.87 14.44 4.02
CA GLY A 739 -24.12 13.80 5.10
C GLY A 739 -24.23 12.28 5.20
N ARG A 740 -23.17 11.60 4.85
CA ARG A 740 -22.87 10.21 5.23
C ARG A 740 -21.71 10.20 6.19
#